data_710a682182bac92261b9f3c74d0ef10a
#
_entry.id   710a682182bac92261b9f3c74d0ef10a
#
_cell.length_a   1.000
_cell.length_b   1.000
_cell.length_c   1.000
_cell.angle_alpha   90.00
_cell.angle_beta   90.00
_cell.angle_gamma   90.00
#
_symmetry.space_group_name_H-M   'P 1'
#
loop_
_entity.id
_entity.type
_entity.pdbx_description
1 polymer ?
#
loop_
_entity_poly.entity_id
_entity_poly.type
_entity_poly.pdbx_seq_one_letter_code
_entity_poly.pdbx_strand_id
1 'polypeptide(L)'
;MTKLTAEWFGSKTQCESTISIINAFRETGKQKTKSQLPVCCFQAMFDTSINKKGIEGTWRENLYSHLTGLVMMDIDHLEVDPQTLIDKWLSREDFKELGILLIYISPSGKGIKVVFIARPEWGNLIDNQFEMAQLLGVKIDLGCKDAARASFIPKADDVKYLDERLFTYSNPEYDEQYGSLYRRKPAKSGPTQKKWREYEKQLRGKGEKPQKAESEESSVLYHGVPYSKIADELVKTLGEPDKGDRHKTMMQMGNMLSVICDNDPRLLTTIMKGQPFIQEIVKERGAQEVERAMNYITENSTYINPSKELKKALQLAGVKAAEPDSNEALKQVPLAEWANEIEALMPYYPCLREICHGLPREVWPAALFVGAAFFGTLMTRCTYHYWWKPKKERRLNYCVYIVGNPTSGKSFAVDLDELILAPIKQQSAEASKAINNYKRETKERSTSSKAQEQDPLKKFAGINRYMPARTANGVFIDSMNNAVEEVDGRLMHLHMVTFDSELANSTKMQKGGNWINKESMELKAFHNEEDGQNYANTDSYSGNFTVYWNYIYTGTKGALDEKVNARNFHTGLSTRLAAIPMPKPRFEMMTFDEDEEASTKCEMTLSEWATKLDERYGELPVKKLVDCCQEWYEKRLEIAKFNNCDEADLMLFSRVGYYGINITAPFVDMRHWEEREQTGTYVTDEVDARFCRLVMDIQYRCQHHFFGALAYNFHDNQARDAAANSTHHNTRFAQCFKLLPEKFTTEQFAEIFNLENNNAGSKQLATLIEEKAIKRTKRGQYEKLVANLG
;
A
#
# COMPACT_ATOMS: atom_id res chain seq x y z
N MET A 1 19.05 16.10 21.38
CA MET A 1 20.30 16.71 20.83
C MET A 1 20.12 18.22 20.76
N THR A 2 21.11 18.98 21.15
CA THR A 2 21.13 20.45 20.95
C THR A 2 21.51 20.77 19.51
N LYS A 3 21.03 21.90 18.97
CA LYS A 3 21.41 22.40 17.65
C LYS A 3 22.95 22.58 17.60
N LEU A 4 23.57 22.16 16.51
CA LEU A 4 25.00 22.36 16.29
C LEU A 4 25.29 23.85 16.11
N THR A 5 26.16 24.42 16.96
CA THR A 5 26.58 25.81 16.88
C THR A 5 28.10 25.90 16.78
N ALA A 6 28.63 27.03 16.25
CA ALA A 6 30.06 27.28 16.15
C ALA A 6 30.75 27.25 17.52
N GLU A 7 30.12 27.86 18.53
CA GLU A 7 30.59 27.84 19.92
C GLU A 7 30.68 26.41 20.48
N TRP A 8 29.62 25.60 20.32
CA TRP A 8 29.62 24.22 20.80
C TRP A 8 30.69 23.38 20.08
N PHE A 9 30.76 23.48 18.74
CA PHE A 9 31.75 22.76 17.95
C PHE A 9 33.18 23.13 18.34
N GLY A 10 33.47 24.44 18.42
CA GLY A 10 34.76 24.95 18.86
C GLY A 10 35.13 24.51 20.28
N SER A 11 34.19 24.62 21.23
CA SER A 11 34.43 24.18 22.61
C SER A 11 34.76 22.69 22.71
N LYS A 12 34.15 21.85 21.88
CA LYS A 12 34.37 20.38 21.88
C LYS A 12 35.69 19.99 21.19
N THR A 13 36.02 20.64 20.09
CA THR A 13 37.29 20.36 19.36
C THR A 13 38.53 20.80 20.14
N GLN A 14 38.41 21.85 20.97
CA GLN A 14 39.49 22.39 21.79
C GLN A 14 39.56 21.79 23.21
N CYS A 15 38.56 20.97 23.60
CA CYS A 15 38.50 20.42 24.95
C CYS A 15 39.64 19.44 25.20
N GLU A 16 40.37 19.59 26.30
CA GLU A 16 41.48 18.71 26.71
C GLU A 16 41.08 17.25 26.79
N SER A 17 39.85 16.95 27.26
CA SER A 17 39.32 15.58 27.31
C SER A 17 39.11 14.98 25.91
N THR A 18 38.64 15.77 24.93
CA THR A 18 38.51 15.32 23.53
C THR A 18 39.84 15.01 22.92
N ILE A 19 40.83 15.91 23.11
CA ILE A 19 42.19 15.73 22.62
C ILE A 19 42.86 14.49 23.23
N SER A 20 42.73 14.31 24.56
CA SER A 20 43.27 13.14 25.29
C SER A 20 42.68 11.83 24.81
N ILE A 21 41.35 11.78 24.62
CA ILE A 21 40.65 10.57 24.12
C ILE A 21 41.09 10.22 22.69
N ILE A 22 41.26 11.25 21.80
CA ILE A 22 41.71 11.01 20.41
C ILE A 22 43.13 10.50 20.39
N ASN A 23 44.03 11.09 21.19
CA ASN A 23 45.43 10.65 21.26
C ASN A 23 45.50 9.21 21.80
N ALA A 24 44.81 8.92 22.92
CA ALA A 24 44.76 7.58 23.48
C ALA A 24 44.12 6.54 22.51
N PHE A 25 43.15 6.96 21.67
CA PHE A 25 42.58 6.09 20.65
C PHE A 25 43.60 5.82 19.52
N ARG A 26 44.34 6.81 19.07
CA ARG A 26 45.39 6.66 18.04
C ARG A 26 46.51 5.73 18.50
N GLU A 27 46.86 5.75 19.79
CA GLU A 27 47.87 4.87 20.37
C GLU A 27 47.37 3.44 20.56
N THR A 28 46.14 3.26 21.06
CA THR A 28 45.65 1.94 21.50
C THR A 28 44.73 1.21 20.50
N GLY A 29 44.11 1.93 19.55
CA GLY A 29 43.15 1.40 18.61
C GLY A 29 41.82 0.89 19.24
N LYS A 30 41.62 1.07 20.57
CA LYS A 30 40.47 0.51 21.30
C LYS A 30 39.18 1.25 21.02
N GLN A 31 38.22 0.60 20.39
CA GLN A 31 36.91 1.20 20.04
C GLN A 31 36.16 1.75 21.26
N LYS A 32 36.29 1.15 22.45
CA LYS A 32 35.68 1.64 23.69
C LYS A 32 36.17 3.04 24.06
N THR A 33 37.42 3.37 23.74
CA THR A 33 38.01 4.72 23.94
C THR A 33 37.37 5.71 22.98
N LYS A 34 37.28 5.38 21.68
CA LYS A 34 36.61 6.21 20.66
C LYS A 34 35.17 6.50 21.00
N SER A 35 34.41 5.56 21.58
CA SER A 35 33.01 5.72 21.92
C SER A 35 32.72 6.75 23.02
N GLN A 36 33.73 7.25 23.71
CA GLN A 36 33.61 8.32 24.71
C GLN A 36 33.64 9.73 24.08
N LEU A 37 34.02 9.84 22.80
CA LEU A 37 34.05 11.13 22.10
C LEU A 37 32.66 11.71 21.92
N PRO A 38 32.50 13.05 22.01
CA PRO A 38 31.30 13.72 21.58
C PRO A 38 30.96 13.40 20.12
N VAL A 39 29.68 13.38 19.81
CA VAL A 39 29.18 13.14 18.44
C VAL A 39 28.27 14.27 18.01
N CYS A 40 28.27 14.59 16.71
CA CYS A 40 27.30 15.46 16.07
C CYS A 40 26.65 14.78 14.88
N CYS A 41 25.50 15.30 14.43
CA CYS A 41 24.83 14.92 13.19
C CYS A 41 24.73 16.17 12.32
N PHE A 42 25.30 16.13 11.11
CA PHE A 42 25.25 17.25 10.17
C PHE A 42 24.03 17.20 9.27
N GLN A 43 23.61 16.00 8.87
CA GLN A 43 22.64 15.76 7.83
C GLN A 43 21.20 15.95 8.28
N ALA A 44 20.92 15.88 9.58
CA ALA A 44 19.56 15.98 10.11
C ALA A 44 19.49 16.69 11.47
N MET A 45 18.35 17.36 11.68
CA MET A 45 17.82 17.76 12.99
C MET A 45 16.75 16.76 13.41
N PHE A 46 16.36 16.76 14.69
CA PHE A 46 15.44 15.78 15.24
C PHE A 46 14.36 16.45 16.09
N ASP A 47 13.12 16.00 15.93
CA ASP A 47 12.02 16.42 16.79
C ASP A 47 12.14 15.81 18.19
N THR A 48 11.40 16.41 19.12
CA THR A 48 11.24 15.85 20.45
C THR A 48 10.43 14.55 20.38
N SER A 49 10.93 13.51 21.02
CA SER A 49 10.30 12.19 21.07
C SER A 49 10.55 11.51 22.43
N ILE A 50 9.81 10.43 22.69
CA ILE A 50 9.95 9.64 23.92
C ILE A 50 10.81 8.41 23.60
N ASN A 51 11.92 8.24 24.30
CA ASN A 51 12.80 7.09 24.12
C ASN A 51 12.21 5.80 24.75
N LYS A 52 12.91 4.66 24.55
CA LYS A 52 12.49 3.36 25.10
C LYS A 52 12.41 3.29 26.63
N LYS A 53 12.97 4.29 27.35
CA LYS A 53 12.93 4.40 28.81
C LYS A 53 11.83 5.36 29.30
N GLY A 54 10.96 5.85 28.40
CA GLY A 54 9.90 6.79 28.73
C GLY A 54 10.35 8.24 28.96
N ILE A 55 11.59 8.58 28.58
CA ILE A 55 12.16 9.93 28.78
C ILE A 55 11.91 10.74 27.52
N GLU A 56 11.29 11.90 27.67
CA GLU A 56 11.08 12.87 26.61
C GLU A 56 12.36 13.66 26.34
N GLY A 57 12.65 13.89 25.06
CA GLY A 57 13.83 14.65 24.62
C GLY A 57 14.07 14.55 23.13
N THR A 58 15.06 15.26 22.63
CA THR A 58 15.48 15.19 21.22
C THR A 58 16.46 14.02 21.04
N TRP A 59 15.96 12.92 20.51
CA TRP A 59 16.73 11.70 20.31
C TRP A 59 17.13 11.53 18.85
N ARG A 60 18.29 10.95 18.61
CA ARG A 60 18.83 10.67 17.29
C ARG A 60 18.17 9.41 16.71
N GLU A 61 17.01 9.60 16.09
CA GLU A 61 16.23 8.54 15.44
C GLU A 61 15.79 8.97 14.04
N ASN A 62 15.96 8.09 13.04
CA ASN A 62 15.58 8.42 11.66
C ASN A 62 14.08 8.79 11.52
N LEU A 63 13.22 8.19 12.34
CA LEU A 63 11.78 8.47 12.29
C LEU A 63 11.42 9.94 12.55
N TYR A 64 12.21 10.62 13.37
CA TYR A 64 12.00 12.01 13.80
C TYR A 64 13.03 12.95 13.19
N SER A 65 13.69 12.54 12.09
CA SER A 65 14.73 13.33 11.43
C SER A 65 14.15 14.28 10.39
N HIS A 66 14.67 15.50 10.35
CA HIS A 66 14.47 16.48 9.30
C HIS A 66 15.81 16.80 8.65
N LEU A 67 15.94 16.61 7.34
CA LEU A 67 17.18 16.85 6.63
C LEU A 67 17.54 18.34 6.66
N THR A 68 18.80 18.63 6.95
CA THR A 68 19.32 20.00 6.97
C THR A 68 19.66 20.55 5.59
N GLY A 69 19.72 19.69 4.57
CA GLY A 69 20.33 20.02 3.28
C GLY A 69 21.86 19.96 3.31
N LEU A 70 22.45 19.44 4.37
CA LEU A 70 23.88 19.12 4.43
C LEU A 70 24.08 17.62 4.22
N VAL A 71 25.17 17.24 3.58
CA VAL A 71 25.58 15.85 3.35
C VAL A 71 26.92 15.62 4.01
N MET A 72 27.08 14.55 4.77
CA MET A 72 28.34 14.12 5.37
C MET A 72 28.85 12.87 4.67
N MET A 73 30.04 12.92 4.14
CA MET A 73 30.75 11.83 3.47
C MET A 73 31.90 11.34 4.34
N ASP A 74 32.01 10.03 4.51
CA ASP A 74 33.08 9.35 5.24
C ASP A 74 34.00 8.64 4.26
N ILE A 75 35.29 8.90 4.34
CA ILE A 75 36.31 8.36 3.46
C ILE A 75 37.31 7.62 4.34
N ASP A 76 37.15 6.31 4.42
CA ASP A 76 38.03 5.44 5.19
C ASP A 76 38.97 4.63 4.26
N HIS A 77 39.94 3.95 4.83
CA HIS A 77 40.91 3.10 4.12
C HIS A 77 41.70 3.78 3.00
N LEU A 78 42.19 4.97 3.29
CA LEU A 78 43.03 5.73 2.36
C LEU A 78 44.38 5.03 2.15
N GLU A 79 44.78 4.91 0.89
CA GLU A 79 46.12 4.43 0.50
C GLU A 79 47.21 5.54 0.57
N VAL A 80 46.77 6.80 0.69
CA VAL A 80 47.60 7.99 0.73
C VAL A 80 47.35 8.72 2.05
N ASP A 81 48.33 9.50 2.50
CA ASP A 81 48.16 10.32 3.68
C ASP A 81 46.97 11.30 3.55
N PRO A 82 46.05 11.35 4.55
CA PRO A 82 44.90 12.24 4.52
C PRO A 82 45.22 13.72 4.22
N GLN A 83 46.30 14.25 4.75
CA GLN A 83 46.68 15.65 4.55
C GLN A 83 47.00 15.91 3.07
N THR A 84 47.74 15.04 2.41
CA THR A 84 48.10 15.17 0.99
C THR A 84 46.86 15.25 0.08
N LEU A 85 45.81 14.45 0.35
CA LEU A 85 44.54 14.53 -0.40
C LEU A 85 43.80 15.83 -0.14
N ILE A 86 43.76 16.27 1.11
CA ILE A 86 43.11 17.53 1.51
C ILE A 86 43.78 18.71 0.83
N ASP A 87 45.11 18.78 0.85
CA ASP A 87 45.90 19.87 0.22
C ASP A 87 45.63 19.91 -1.30
N LYS A 88 45.53 18.75 -1.95
CA LYS A 88 45.15 18.64 -3.36
C LYS A 88 43.74 19.19 -3.62
N TRP A 89 42.77 18.95 -2.74
CA TRP A 89 41.41 19.46 -2.94
C TRP A 89 41.36 20.97 -2.69
N LEU A 90 42.03 21.48 -1.65
CA LEU A 90 42.04 22.88 -1.31
C LEU A 90 42.76 23.75 -2.39
N SER A 91 43.66 23.16 -3.16
CA SER A 91 44.38 23.84 -4.26
C SER A 91 43.58 23.88 -5.57
N ARG A 92 42.38 23.28 -5.65
CA ARG A 92 41.53 23.29 -6.86
C ARG A 92 40.97 24.71 -7.09
N GLU A 93 40.96 25.17 -8.32
CA GLU A 93 40.36 26.45 -8.72
C GLU A 93 38.83 26.46 -8.46
N ASP A 94 38.15 25.34 -8.65
CA ASP A 94 36.72 25.16 -8.46
C ASP A 94 36.30 24.76 -7.02
N PHE A 95 37.24 24.76 -6.06
CA PHE A 95 36.97 24.29 -4.69
C PHE A 95 35.75 24.98 -4.04
N LYS A 96 35.63 26.29 -4.21
CA LYS A 96 34.51 27.06 -3.65
C LYS A 96 33.17 26.69 -4.27
N GLU A 97 33.14 26.24 -5.53
CA GLU A 97 31.93 25.83 -6.25
C GLU A 97 31.45 24.44 -5.82
N LEU A 98 32.31 23.63 -5.20
CA LEU A 98 31.94 22.32 -4.66
C LEU A 98 30.95 22.41 -3.49
N GLY A 99 30.82 23.57 -2.83
CA GLY A 99 29.93 23.76 -1.69
C GLY A 99 30.36 23.02 -0.42
N ILE A 100 31.65 22.69 -0.29
CA ILE A 100 32.20 22.04 0.90
C ILE A 100 32.27 23.06 2.03
N LEU A 101 31.77 22.67 3.23
CA LEU A 101 31.76 23.55 4.42
C LEU A 101 32.66 23.04 5.54
N LEU A 102 33.03 21.76 5.56
CA LEU A 102 33.91 21.20 6.58
C LEU A 102 34.73 20.04 6.02
N ILE A 103 36.02 20.06 6.27
CA ILE A 103 36.92 18.91 6.05
C ILE A 103 37.73 18.69 7.32
N TYR A 104 37.73 17.45 7.82
CA TYR A 104 38.56 17.08 8.95
C TYR A 104 39.09 15.65 8.88
N ILE A 105 40.24 15.43 9.51
CA ILE A 105 40.80 14.08 9.66
C ILE A 105 40.04 13.35 10.78
N SER A 106 39.61 12.14 10.52
CA SER A 106 38.85 11.36 11.48
C SER A 106 39.64 11.06 12.76
N PRO A 107 39.01 10.76 13.92
CA PRO A 107 39.73 10.46 15.17
C PRO A 107 40.77 9.34 15.05
N SER A 108 40.65 8.45 14.09
CA SER A 108 41.66 7.41 13.84
C SER A 108 42.97 7.96 13.22
N GLY A 109 42.95 9.14 12.67
CA GLY A 109 44.03 9.70 11.87
C GLY A 109 44.17 9.11 10.46
N LYS A 110 43.31 8.15 10.06
CA LYS A 110 43.45 7.37 8.80
C LYS A 110 42.31 7.61 7.81
N GLY A 111 41.36 8.44 8.13
CA GLY A 111 40.22 8.77 7.27
C GLY A 111 39.93 10.25 7.23
N ILE A 112 39.11 10.66 6.28
CA ILE A 112 38.71 12.05 6.09
C ILE A 112 37.18 12.11 6.14
N LYS A 113 36.63 13.14 6.77
CA LYS A 113 35.22 13.46 6.72
C LYS A 113 35.00 14.80 6.04
N VAL A 114 34.06 14.82 5.11
CA VAL A 114 33.69 15.99 4.31
C VAL A 114 32.23 16.29 4.52
N VAL A 115 31.88 17.52 4.86
CA VAL A 115 30.49 18.00 4.92
C VAL A 115 30.32 19.08 3.87
N PHE A 116 29.27 18.97 3.08
CA PHE A 116 28.98 19.86 1.96
C PHE A 116 27.48 20.10 1.79
N ILE A 117 27.13 21.12 1.02
CA ILE A 117 25.77 21.49 0.70
C ILE A 117 25.18 20.46 -0.30
N ALA A 118 24.03 19.88 0.04
CA ALA A 118 23.31 19.00 -0.86
C ALA A 118 22.86 19.73 -2.12
N ARG A 119 22.99 19.07 -3.27
CA ARG A 119 22.45 19.53 -4.55
C ARG A 119 21.21 18.70 -4.88
N PRO A 120 20.01 19.28 -4.86
CA PRO A 120 18.76 18.55 -5.13
C PRO A 120 18.76 17.86 -6.49
N GLU A 121 19.39 18.44 -7.50
CA GLU A 121 19.53 17.89 -8.84
C GLU A 121 20.37 16.60 -8.91
N TRP A 122 21.21 16.35 -7.92
CA TRP A 122 21.96 15.09 -7.80
C TRP A 122 21.12 13.97 -7.18
N GLY A 123 20.09 14.32 -6.40
CA GLY A 123 19.20 13.38 -5.73
C GLY A 123 19.31 13.42 -4.20
N ASN A 124 19.12 12.27 -3.55
CA ASN A 124 19.12 12.14 -2.10
C ASN A 124 20.53 12.18 -1.48
N LEU A 125 20.67 11.98 -0.15
CA LEU A 125 21.96 12.01 0.54
C LEU A 125 23.01 11.07 -0.07
N ILE A 126 22.58 9.87 -0.49
CA ILE A 126 23.48 8.87 -1.07
C ILE A 126 23.95 9.28 -2.46
N ASP A 127 23.04 9.80 -3.28
CA ASP A 127 23.36 10.31 -4.62
C ASP A 127 24.34 11.48 -4.52
N ASN A 128 24.13 12.38 -3.57
CA ASN A 128 25.05 13.51 -3.33
C ASN A 128 26.42 13.05 -2.86
N GLN A 129 26.51 12.06 -1.97
CA GLN A 129 27.80 11.46 -1.57
C GLN A 129 28.53 10.87 -2.76
N PHE A 130 27.80 10.18 -3.65
CA PHE A 130 28.35 9.56 -4.85
C PHE A 130 28.93 10.60 -5.82
N GLU A 131 28.15 11.62 -6.18
CA GLU A 131 28.59 12.66 -7.11
C GLU A 131 29.79 13.44 -6.56
N MET A 132 29.76 13.78 -5.25
CA MET A 132 30.91 14.45 -4.61
C MET A 132 32.14 13.54 -4.60
N ALA A 133 31.99 12.25 -4.36
CA ALA A 133 33.12 11.30 -4.39
C ALA A 133 33.77 11.21 -5.78
N GLN A 134 32.96 11.27 -6.85
CA GLN A 134 33.45 11.32 -8.23
C GLN A 134 34.26 12.61 -8.48
N LEU A 135 33.74 13.76 -8.04
CA LEU A 135 34.40 15.05 -8.19
C LEU A 135 35.74 15.13 -7.43
N LEU A 136 35.79 14.48 -6.26
CA LEU A 136 37.01 14.46 -5.42
C LEU A 136 37.96 13.30 -5.78
N GLY A 137 37.55 12.36 -6.63
CA GLY A 137 38.33 11.21 -7.05
C GLY A 137 38.60 10.20 -5.92
N VAL A 138 37.63 9.98 -5.01
CA VAL A 138 37.80 9.13 -3.82
C VAL A 138 36.75 8.03 -3.72
N LYS A 139 37.05 7.01 -2.89
CA LYS A 139 36.11 5.97 -2.46
C LYS A 139 35.55 6.36 -1.10
N ILE A 140 34.24 6.14 -0.93
CA ILE A 140 33.53 6.48 0.31
C ILE A 140 33.08 5.23 1.06
N ASP A 141 32.88 5.36 2.39
CA ASP A 141 32.28 4.29 3.20
C ASP A 141 30.79 4.13 2.87
N LEU A 142 30.47 2.93 2.35
CA LEU A 142 29.11 2.53 1.99
C LEU A 142 28.15 2.40 3.20
N GLY A 143 28.67 2.51 4.43
CA GLY A 143 27.88 2.45 5.67
C GLY A 143 27.15 3.76 6.02
N CYS A 144 27.48 4.89 5.38
CA CYS A 144 26.94 6.22 5.73
C CYS A 144 25.65 6.56 4.97
N LYS A 145 24.63 5.71 5.07
CA LYS A 145 23.40 5.79 4.25
C LYS A 145 22.17 6.41 4.96
N ASP A 146 22.23 6.65 6.26
CA ASP A 146 21.07 7.11 7.04
C ASP A 146 21.18 8.58 7.44
N ALA A 147 20.03 9.25 7.55
CA ALA A 147 19.95 10.66 7.94
C ALA A 147 20.46 10.89 9.38
N ALA A 148 20.27 9.92 10.27
CA ALA A 148 20.70 9.99 11.65
C ALA A 148 22.17 9.60 11.87
N ARG A 149 23.00 9.57 10.83
CA ARG A 149 24.41 9.21 10.94
C ARG A 149 25.16 10.20 11.83
N ALA A 150 25.69 9.71 12.95
CA ALA A 150 26.53 10.48 13.83
C ALA A 150 28.00 10.45 13.38
N SER A 151 28.67 11.57 13.56
CA SER A 151 30.09 11.73 13.35
C SER A 151 30.80 12.11 14.65
N PHE A 152 31.91 11.46 14.94
CA PHE A 152 32.72 11.82 16.09
C PHE A 152 33.43 13.17 15.85
N ILE A 153 33.46 14.02 16.89
CA ILE A 153 34.11 15.32 16.84
C ILE A 153 35.63 15.12 16.72
N PRO A 154 36.31 15.84 15.82
CA PRO A 154 37.76 15.85 15.74
C PRO A 154 38.40 16.72 16.86
N LYS A 155 39.72 16.65 17.06
CA LYS A 155 40.48 17.72 17.74
C LYS A 155 40.71 18.91 16.80
N ALA A 156 40.97 20.09 17.35
CA ALA A 156 41.09 21.32 16.58
C ALA A 156 42.14 21.22 15.44
N ASP A 157 43.32 20.64 15.71
CA ASP A 157 44.37 20.45 14.71
C ASP A 157 43.98 19.57 13.53
N ASP A 158 42.96 18.72 13.69
CA ASP A 158 42.47 17.82 12.65
C ASP A 158 41.43 18.49 11.75
N VAL A 159 40.91 19.66 12.12
CA VAL A 159 40.00 20.47 11.27
C VAL A 159 40.87 21.20 10.22
N LYS A 160 40.72 20.84 8.96
CA LYS A 160 41.55 21.34 7.86
C LYS A 160 40.88 22.42 7.03
N TYR A 161 39.56 22.43 7.02
CA TYR A 161 38.73 23.45 6.40
C TYR A 161 37.43 23.62 7.16
N LEU A 162 36.98 24.84 7.40
CA LEU A 162 35.74 25.18 8.04
C LEU A 162 35.21 26.49 7.46
N ASP A 163 33.97 26.42 6.93
CA ASP A 163 33.18 27.57 6.52
C ASP A 163 32.06 27.79 7.54
N GLU A 164 31.89 29.00 8.05
CA GLU A 164 30.93 29.32 9.12
C GLU A 164 29.48 29.09 8.70
N ARG A 165 29.16 29.03 7.40
CA ARG A 165 27.85 28.65 6.87
C ARG A 165 27.42 27.27 7.34
N LEU A 166 28.32 26.39 7.72
CA LEU A 166 28.02 25.08 8.31
C LEU A 166 27.01 25.16 9.46
N PHE A 167 27.05 26.18 10.26
CA PHE A 167 26.24 26.33 11.48
C PHE A 167 24.89 27.03 11.25
N THR A 168 24.74 27.70 10.13
CA THR A 168 23.53 28.50 9.79
C THR A 168 22.77 27.94 8.60
N TYR A 169 23.41 27.10 7.79
CA TYR A 169 22.76 26.54 6.58
C TYR A 169 21.62 25.63 6.92
N SER A 170 20.50 25.82 6.23
CA SER A 170 19.33 24.95 6.24
C SER A 170 18.61 25.03 4.90
N ASN A 171 18.16 23.90 4.39
CA ASN A 171 17.36 23.81 3.17
C ASN A 171 16.11 22.94 3.43
N PRO A 172 14.98 23.55 3.86
CA PRO A 172 13.74 22.83 4.11
C PRO A 172 13.17 22.12 2.87
N GLU A 173 13.34 22.68 1.67
CA GLU A 173 12.86 22.06 0.41
C GLU A 173 13.54 20.71 0.15
N TYR A 174 14.81 20.59 0.56
CA TYR A 174 15.52 19.31 0.47
C TYR A 174 14.91 18.25 1.40
N ASP A 175 14.46 18.64 2.60
CA ASP A 175 13.72 17.72 3.50
C ASP A 175 12.34 17.37 2.96
N GLU A 176 11.61 18.31 2.39
CA GLU A 176 10.31 18.06 1.74
C GLU A 176 10.46 17.03 0.61
N GLN A 177 11.49 17.16 -0.22
CA GLN A 177 11.72 16.28 -1.36
C GLN A 177 12.24 14.88 -0.98
N TYR A 178 13.18 14.80 -0.04
CA TYR A 178 13.91 13.56 0.24
C TYR A 178 13.76 13.02 1.67
N GLY A 179 13.30 13.81 2.63
CA GLY A 179 13.25 13.45 4.04
C GLY A 179 12.39 12.22 4.34
N SER A 180 11.28 12.05 3.62
CA SER A 180 10.39 10.89 3.76
C SER A 180 11.08 9.54 3.49
N LEU A 181 12.14 9.52 2.68
CA LEU A 181 12.92 8.32 2.37
C LEU A 181 13.68 7.79 3.62
N TYR A 182 13.98 8.66 4.56
CA TYR A 182 14.78 8.36 5.76
C TYR A 182 13.91 8.14 7.00
N ARG A 183 12.71 8.71 7.07
CA ARG A 183 11.75 8.57 8.19
C ARG A 183 11.02 7.22 8.19
N ARG A 184 11.74 6.09 8.16
CA ARG A 184 11.16 4.73 8.11
C ARG A 184 11.64 3.87 9.28
N LYS A 185 10.79 2.97 9.78
CA LYS A 185 11.13 1.90 10.73
C LYS A 185 11.12 0.54 10.01
N PRO A 186 12.12 -0.33 10.25
CA PRO A 186 13.44 -0.08 10.83
C PRO A 186 14.42 0.37 9.74
N ALA A 187 15.25 1.33 10.04
CA ALA A 187 16.31 1.77 9.14
C ALA A 187 17.49 0.76 9.14
N LYS A 188 17.26 -0.46 8.63
CA LYS A 188 18.37 -1.42 8.42
C LYS A 188 19.08 -1.24 7.08
N SER A 189 18.46 -0.52 6.13
CA SER A 189 19.10 -0.12 4.87
C SER A 189 18.51 1.21 4.43
N GLY A 190 19.33 2.23 4.25
CA GLY A 190 18.94 3.46 3.57
C GLY A 190 18.50 3.16 2.13
N PRO A 191 17.90 4.15 1.42
CA PRO A 191 17.50 3.97 0.04
C PRO A 191 18.68 3.53 -0.82
N THR A 192 18.56 2.41 -1.50
CA THR A 192 19.60 1.90 -2.41
C THR A 192 19.36 2.51 -3.79
N GLN A 193 20.30 3.28 -4.29
CA GLN A 193 20.21 3.93 -5.59
C GLN A 193 20.91 3.12 -6.70
N LYS A 194 20.45 3.29 -7.94
CA LYS A 194 21.01 2.66 -9.13
C LYS A 194 22.48 3.07 -9.34
N LYS A 195 22.78 4.36 -9.20
CA LYS A 195 24.14 4.94 -9.34
C LYS A 195 25.13 4.35 -8.34
N TRP A 196 24.69 4.12 -7.10
CA TRP A 196 25.52 3.51 -6.06
C TRP A 196 25.96 2.09 -6.40
N ARG A 197 25.07 1.29 -6.99
CA ARG A 197 25.39 -0.08 -7.46
C ARG A 197 26.32 -0.08 -8.66
N GLU A 198 26.18 0.90 -9.55
CA GLU A 198 27.08 1.09 -10.68
C GLU A 198 28.49 1.48 -10.20
N TYR A 199 28.60 2.32 -9.19
CA TYR A 199 29.85 2.69 -8.54
C TYR A 199 30.53 1.51 -7.83
N GLU A 200 29.80 0.72 -7.03
CA GLU A 200 30.33 -0.53 -6.45
C GLU A 200 30.90 -1.46 -7.54
N LYS A 201 30.21 -1.54 -8.68
CA LYS A 201 30.67 -2.34 -9.82
C LYS A 201 31.96 -1.82 -10.44
N GLN A 202 32.12 -0.50 -10.56
CA GLN A 202 33.35 0.15 -11.05
C GLN A 202 34.53 -0.03 -10.09
N LEU A 203 34.28 -0.03 -8.78
CA LEU A 203 35.32 -0.26 -7.76
C LEU A 203 35.81 -1.71 -7.71
N ARG A 204 34.93 -2.68 -8.02
CA ARG A 204 35.26 -4.12 -8.07
C ARG A 204 35.89 -4.56 -9.40
N GLY A 205 35.89 -3.74 -10.42
CA GLY A 205 36.24 -4.14 -11.79
C GLY A 205 37.52 -3.56 -12.33
N LYS A 206 38.65 -4.19 -12.04
CA LYS A 206 39.80 -4.35 -12.97
C LYS A 206 40.57 -5.61 -12.58
N GLY A 207 39.88 -6.74 -12.54
CA GLY A 207 40.46 -8.07 -12.59
C GLY A 207 40.03 -8.72 -13.91
N GLU A 208 40.99 -9.29 -14.62
CA GLU A 208 40.85 -9.87 -15.95
C GLU A 208 39.69 -10.86 -16.03
N LYS A 209 38.93 -10.75 -17.15
CA LYS A 209 37.88 -11.70 -17.52
C LYS A 209 38.47 -13.07 -17.88
N PRO A 210 38.00 -14.20 -17.30
CA PRO A 210 38.22 -15.49 -17.94
C PRO A 210 37.42 -15.53 -19.24
N GLN A 211 38.08 -15.97 -20.32
CA GLN A 211 37.43 -16.25 -21.61
C GLN A 211 36.33 -17.30 -21.42
N LYS A 212 35.11 -16.98 -21.86
CA LYS A 212 33.99 -17.92 -21.97
C LYS A 212 34.36 -19.02 -22.97
N ALA A 213 34.34 -20.27 -22.51
CA ALA A 213 34.18 -21.39 -23.38
C ALA A 213 32.72 -21.39 -23.89
N GLU A 214 32.53 -21.27 -25.18
CA GLU A 214 31.23 -21.43 -25.84
C GLU A 214 30.78 -22.89 -25.69
N SER A 215 29.81 -23.14 -24.84
CA SER A 215 29.01 -24.38 -24.81
C SER A 215 27.69 -24.07 -25.54
N GLU A 216 27.28 -24.94 -26.44
CA GLU A 216 26.02 -24.90 -27.18
C GLU A 216 24.84 -24.96 -26.19
N GLU A 217 24.34 -23.80 -25.78
CA GLU A 217 23.07 -23.67 -25.05
C GLU A 217 21.96 -23.37 -26.08
N SER A 218 21.09 -24.35 -26.32
CA SER A 218 19.79 -24.10 -26.92
C SER A 218 19.09 -23.06 -26.07
N SER A 219 18.97 -21.85 -26.59
CA SER A 219 18.42 -20.69 -25.87
C SER A 219 16.91 -20.88 -25.63
N VAL A 220 16.53 -21.44 -24.48
CA VAL A 220 15.15 -21.43 -24.02
C VAL A 220 14.82 -19.98 -23.70
N LEU A 221 13.76 -19.44 -24.31
CA LEU A 221 13.39 -18.03 -24.26
C LEU A 221 12.14 -17.88 -23.36
N TYR A 222 12.11 -16.83 -22.53
CA TYR A 222 10.94 -16.35 -21.85
C TYR A 222 10.47 -15.05 -22.52
N HIS A 223 9.30 -15.05 -23.16
CA HIS A 223 8.79 -13.92 -23.95
C HIS A 223 9.85 -13.31 -24.93
N GLY A 224 10.60 -14.16 -25.59
CA GLY A 224 11.63 -13.74 -26.55
C GLY A 224 12.98 -13.32 -25.95
N VAL A 225 13.15 -13.45 -24.63
CA VAL A 225 14.38 -13.10 -23.89
C VAL A 225 15.01 -14.36 -23.29
N PRO A 226 16.33 -14.62 -23.49
CA PRO A 226 16.99 -15.77 -22.89
C PRO A 226 16.89 -15.79 -21.36
N TYR A 227 16.55 -16.92 -20.76
CA TYR A 227 16.51 -17.08 -19.31
C TYR A 227 17.84 -16.76 -18.64
N SER A 228 18.98 -17.05 -19.27
CA SER A 228 20.31 -16.69 -18.77
C SER A 228 20.43 -15.18 -18.54
N LYS A 229 19.94 -14.36 -19.47
CA LYS A 229 19.94 -12.90 -19.34
C LYS A 229 19.06 -12.42 -18.19
N ILE A 230 17.89 -13.05 -17.98
CA ILE A 230 16.99 -12.74 -16.87
C ILE A 230 17.67 -13.10 -15.54
N ALA A 231 18.29 -14.27 -15.46
CA ALA A 231 19.02 -14.72 -14.27
C ALA A 231 20.21 -13.80 -13.94
N ASP A 232 20.96 -13.34 -14.96
CA ASP A 232 22.06 -12.40 -14.77
C ASP A 232 21.56 -11.06 -14.21
N GLU A 233 20.44 -10.52 -14.72
CA GLU A 233 19.85 -9.29 -14.20
C GLU A 233 19.25 -9.49 -12.80
N LEU A 234 18.77 -10.68 -12.49
CA LEU A 234 18.29 -11.02 -11.15
C LEU A 234 19.45 -11.06 -10.12
N VAL A 235 20.59 -11.67 -10.48
CA VAL A 235 21.80 -11.65 -9.64
C VAL A 235 22.27 -10.21 -9.40
N LYS A 236 22.29 -9.37 -10.45
CA LYS A 236 22.65 -7.96 -10.32
C LYS A 236 21.66 -7.21 -9.41
N THR A 237 20.39 -7.57 -9.44
CA THR A 237 19.33 -6.96 -8.62
C THR A 237 19.43 -7.38 -7.17
N LEU A 238 19.76 -8.63 -6.88
CA LEU A 238 19.96 -9.17 -5.54
C LEU A 238 21.32 -8.79 -4.93
N GLY A 239 22.32 -8.55 -5.76
CA GLY A 239 23.74 -8.42 -5.41
C GLY A 239 24.44 -9.79 -5.46
N GLU A 240 25.70 -9.81 -5.91
CA GLU A 240 26.51 -11.03 -5.87
C GLU A 240 26.73 -11.48 -4.43
N PRO A 241 26.50 -12.77 -4.12
CA PRO A 241 26.62 -13.26 -2.76
C PRO A 241 28.08 -13.44 -2.33
N ASP A 242 28.36 -13.06 -1.08
CA ASP A 242 29.62 -13.42 -0.42
C ASP A 242 29.70 -14.93 -0.20
N LYS A 243 30.92 -15.47 0.04
CA LYS A 243 31.16 -16.92 0.18
C LYS A 243 30.24 -17.63 1.18
N GLY A 244 29.83 -16.94 2.27
CA GLY A 244 28.92 -17.48 3.29
C GLY A 244 27.43 -17.47 2.91
N ASP A 245 27.02 -16.60 1.97
CA ASP A 245 25.61 -16.39 1.62
C ASP A 245 25.19 -17.05 0.31
N ARG A 246 26.12 -17.71 -0.43
CA ARG A 246 25.86 -18.33 -1.73
C ARG A 246 24.69 -19.29 -1.74
N HIS A 247 24.60 -20.18 -0.75
CA HIS A 247 23.53 -21.17 -0.68
C HIS A 247 22.17 -20.51 -0.42
N LYS A 248 22.14 -19.50 0.45
CA LYS A 248 20.93 -18.70 0.71
C LYS A 248 20.47 -17.95 -0.54
N THR A 249 21.39 -17.32 -1.27
CA THR A 249 21.08 -16.63 -2.53
C THR A 249 20.63 -17.61 -3.62
N MET A 250 21.21 -18.81 -3.70
CA MET A 250 20.76 -19.87 -4.59
C MET A 250 19.29 -20.25 -4.33
N MET A 251 18.92 -20.48 -3.08
CA MET A 251 17.54 -20.81 -2.71
C MET A 251 16.58 -19.68 -3.00
N GLN A 252 16.95 -18.43 -2.67
CA GLN A 252 16.15 -17.24 -2.93
C GLN A 252 15.94 -17.02 -4.43
N MET A 253 17.00 -17.11 -5.23
CA MET A 253 16.95 -16.93 -6.67
C MET A 253 16.17 -18.05 -7.36
N GLY A 254 16.36 -19.30 -6.92
CA GLY A 254 15.61 -20.45 -7.40
C GLY A 254 14.10 -20.31 -7.17
N ASN A 255 13.68 -19.91 -5.95
CA ASN A 255 12.29 -19.62 -5.63
C ASN A 255 11.69 -18.51 -6.53
N MET A 256 12.47 -17.46 -6.81
CA MET A 256 11.99 -16.37 -7.67
C MET A 256 11.85 -16.83 -9.14
N LEU A 257 12.83 -17.57 -9.66
CA LEU A 257 12.80 -18.02 -11.05
C LEU A 257 11.80 -19.16 -11.29
N SER A 258 11.45 -19.96 -10.28
CA SER A 258 10.49 -21.06 -10.44
C SER A 258 9.15 -20.58 -10.98
N VAL A 259 8.74 -19.35 -10.65
CA VAL A 259 7.48 -18.73 -11.10
C VAL A 259 7.43 -18.57 -12.62
N ILE A 260 8.55 -18.23 -13.27
CA ILE A 260 8.63 -18.02 -14.72
C ILE A 260 9.11 -19.27 -15.47
N CYS A 261 9.47 -20.34 -14.73
CA CYS A 261 9.88 -21.62 -15.27
C CYS A 261 8.76 -22.68 -15.19
N ASP A 262 7.52 -22.29 -14.90
CA ASP A 262 6.36 -23.16 -14.70
C ASP A 262 6.61 -24.29 -13.68
N ASN A 263 7.46 -24.01 -12.68
CA ASN A 263 7.94 -24.96 -11.69
C ASN A 263 8.62 -26.21 -12.31
N ASP A 264 9.24 -26.09 -13.50
CA ASP A 264 10.03 -27.16 -14.11
C ASP A 264 11.42 -27.24 -13.44
N PRO A 265 11.72 -28.29 -12.67
CA PRO A 265 12.99 -28.43 -11.96
C PRO A 265 14.20 -28.58 -12.90
N ARG A 266 14.00 -29.14 -14.10
CA ARG A 266 15.08 -29.33 -15.09
C ARG A 266 15.50 -28.00 -15.69
N LEU A 267 14.51 -27.22 -16.15
CA LEU A 267 14.74 -25.88 -16.69
C LEU A 267 15.38 -24.98 -15.63
N LEU A 268 14.81 -24.96 -14.43
CA LEU A 268 15.32 -24.17 -13.29
C LEU A 268 16.77 -24.55 -12.94
N THR A 269 17.09 -25.85 -12.89
CA THR A 269 18.45 -26.34 -12.64
C THR A 269 19.43 -25.88 -13.72
N THR A 270 19.03 -25.92 -14.98
CA THR A 270 19.86 -25.49 -16.11
C THR A 270 20.18 -24.00 -16.04
N ILE A 271 19.16 -23.16 -15.77
CA ILE A 271 19.34 -21.72 -15.60
C ILE A 271 20.26 -21.41 -14.42
N MET A 272 20.06 -22.07 -13.29
CA MET A 272 20.85 -21.86 -12.09
C MET A 272 22.32 -22.27 -12.29
N LYS A 273 22.59 -23.41 -12.93
CA LYS A 273 23.97 -23.87 -13.24
C LYS A 273 24.75 -22.91 -14.15
N GLY A 274 24.07 -22.09 -14.94
CA GLY A 274 24.68 -21.02 -15.75
C GLY A 274 25.27 -19.88 -14.93
N GLN A 275 24.95 -19.74 -13.63
CA GLN A 275 25.40 -18.60 -12.82
C GLN A 275 26.78 -18.85 -12.20
N PRO A 276 27.72 -17.87 -12.23
CA PRO A 276 29.10 -18.04 -11.75
C PRO A 276 29.20 -18.50 -10.29
N PHE A 277 28.43 -17.92 -9.38
CA PHE A 277 28.46 -18.27 -7.96
C PHE A 277 27.91 -19.69 -7.68
N ILE A 278 26.99 -20.18 -8.52
CA ILE A 278 26.47 -21.54 -8.47
C ILE A 278 27.53 -22.55 -8.95
N GLN A 279 28.29 -22.18 -9.99
CA GLN A 279 29.40 -23.04 -10.46
C GLN A 279 30.46 -23.24 -9.35
N GLU A 280 30.66 -22.25 -8.47
CA GLU A 280 31.53 -22.41 -7.31
C GLU A 280 30.92 -23.37 -6.27
N ILE A 281 29.60 -23.33 -6.03
CA ILE A 281 28.89 -24.31 -5.20
C ILE A 281 29.05 -25.73 -5.80
N VAL A 282 28.90 -25.86 -7.13
CA VAL A 282 29.08 -27.14 -7.84
C VAL A 282 30.51 -27.67 -7.66
N LYS A 283 31.52 -26.81 -7.72
CA LYS A 283 32.93 -27.23 -7.47
C LYS A 283 33.18 -27.65 -6.03
N GLU A 284 32.56 -26.97 -5.06
CA GLU A 284 32.75 -27.24 -3.63
C GLU A 284 31.93 -28.44 -3.14
N ARG A 285 30.70 -28.67 -3.64
CA ARG A 285 29.72 -29.62 -3.09
C ARG A 285 29.10 -30.58 -4.09
N GLY A 286 29.45 -30.47 -5.38
CA GLY A 286 28.94 -31.31 -6.47
C GLY A 286 27.63 -30.79 -7.08
N ALA A 287 27.37 -31.17 -8.35
CA ALA A 287 26.20 -30.76 -9.11
C ALA A 287 24.86 -31.23 -8.51
N GLN A 288 24.87 -32.32 -7.77
CA GLN A 288 23.69 -32.93 -7.12
C GLN A 288 23.08 -32.00 -6.05
N GLU A 289 23.88 -31.12 -5.43
CA GLU A 289 23.39 -30.13 -4.45
C GLU A 289 22.41 -29.15 -5.08
N VAL A 290 22.77 -28.63 -6.25
CA VAL A 290 21.91 -27.69 -7.00
C VAL A 290 20.63 -28.40 -7.47
N GLU A 291 20.73 -29.62 -8.01
CA GLU A 291 19.58 -30.40 -8.47
C GLU A 291 18.60 -30.71 -7.32
N ARG A 292 19.10 -31.10 -6.15
CA ARG A 292 18.26 -31.34 -4.96
C ARG A 292 17.57 -30.05 -4.50
N ALA A 293 18.29 -28.92 -4.52
CA ALA A 293 17.76 -27.63 -4.12
C ALA A 293 16.64 -27.18 -5.08
N MET A 294 16.82 -27.33 -6.40
CA MET A 294 15.81 -26.95 -7.40
C MET A 294 14.59 -27.87 -7.40
N ASN A 295 14.77 -29.20 -7.25
CA ASN A 295 13.66 -30.14 -7.06
C ASN A 295 12.85 -29.78 -5.81
N TYR A 296 13.54 -29.52 -4.69
CA TYR A 296 12.89 -29.12 -3.46
C TYR A 296 12.05 -27.82 -3.64
N ILE A 297 12.59 -26.79 -4.29
CA ILE A 297 11.91 -25.54 -4.55
C ILE A 297 10.65 -25.79 -5.38
N THR A 298 10.74 -26.55 -6.47
CA THR A 298 9.60 -26.78 -7.37
C THR A 298 8.51 -27.66 -6.76
N GLU A 299 8.86 -28.58 -5.86
CA GLU A 299 7.90 -29.41 -5.12
C GLU A 299 7.17 -28.66 -4.00
N ASN A 300 7.81 -27.64 -3.41
CA ASN A 300 7.30 -26.94 -2.22
C ASN A 300 6.99 -25.47 -2.47
N SER A 301 7.19 -24.95 -3.68
CA SER A 301 6.90 -23.56 -4.01
C SER A 301 5.39 -23.31 -4.04
N THR A 302 4.92 -22.50 -3.13
CA THR A 302 3.57 -21.92 -3.15
C THR A 302 3.54 -20.58 -3.90
N TYR A 303 4.65 -20.19 -4.51
CA TYR A 303 4.82 -18.95 -5.22
C TYR A 303 4.10 -19.00 -6.56
N ILE A 304 3.16 -18.07 -6.75
CA ILE A 304 2.42 -17.90 -8.00
C ILE A 304 2.84 -16.61 -8.71
N ASN A 305 3.47 -15.67 -7.98
CA ASN A 305 3.75 -14.33 -8.49
C ASN A 305 5.23 -13.97 -8.49
N PRO A 306 5.69 -13.25 -9.54
CA PRO A 306 7.04 -12.71 -9.58
C PRO A 306 7.27 -11.69 -8.48
N SER A 307 8.38 -11.85 -7.75
CA SER A 307 8.79 -10.86 -6.75
C SER A 307 9.16 -9.52 -7.39
N LYS A 308 9.26 -8.48 -6.59
CA LYS A 308 9.67 -7.14 -7.05
C LYS A 308 11.07 -7.16 -7.70
N GLU A 309 11.97 -7.96 -7.16
CA GLU A 309 13.32 -8.15 -7.68
C GLU A 309 13.28 -8.86 -9.05
N LEU A 310 12.44 -9.91 -9.19
CA LEU A 310 12.27 -10.61 -10.47
C LEU A 310 11.61 -9.70 -11.52
N LYS A 311 10.56 -8.97 -11.20
CA LYS A 311 9.93 -7.99 -12.11
C LYS A 311 10.94 -6.97 -12.62
N LYS A 312 11.79 -6.47 -11.72
CA LYS A 312 12.86 -5.55 -12.09
C LYS A 312 13.91 -6.21 -13.01
N ALA A 313 14.27 -7.45 -12.72
CA ALA A 313 15.20 -8.21 -13.55
C ALA A 313 14.62 -8.48 -14.95
N LEU A 314 13.33 -8.82 -15.06
CA LEU A 314 12.61 -8.99 -16.32
C LEU A 314 12.62 -7.71 -17.16
N GLN A 315 12.32 -6.57 -16.53
CA GLN A 315 12.36 -5.27 -17.21
C GLN A 315 13.77 -4.90 -17.69
N LEU A 316 14.80 -5.13 -16.86
CA LEU A 316 16.20 -4.87 -17.22
C LEU A 316 16.71 -5.83 -18.30
N ALA A 317 16.21 -7.05 -18.33
CA ALA A 317 16.52 -8.03 -19.37
C ALA A 317 15.87 -7.71 -20.73
N GLY A 318 14.89 -6.79 -20.73
CA GLY A 318 14.20 -6.35 -21.95
C GLY A 318 12.95 -7.16 -22.30
N VAL A 319 12.34 -7.86 -21.32
CA VAL A 319 11.00 -8.42 -21.45
C VAL A 319 10.02 -7.24 -21.57
N LYS A 320 9.35 -7.16 -22.74
CA LYS A 320 8.45 -6.03 -23.05
C LYS A 320 7.12 -6.20 -22.32
N ALA A 321 6.62 -5.12 -21.72
CA ALA A 321 5.23 -5.03 -21.30
C ALA A 321 4.30 -4.93 -22.54
N ALA A 322 3.08 -5.46 -22.44
CA ALA A 322 2.12 -5.48 -23.56
C ALA A 322 1.59 -4.09 -23.95
N GLU A 323 1.62 -3.14 -23.02
CA GLU A 323 1.26 -1.73 -23.26
C GLU A 323 2.18 -0.81 -22.43
N PRO A 324 2.38 0.45 -22.92
CA PRO A 324 3.23 1.44 -22.25
C PRO A 324 2.59 2.07 -20.99
N ASP A 325 1.50 1.50 -20.44
CA ASP A 325 0.97 1.91 -19.15
C ASP A 325 2.00 1.58 -18.06
N SER A 326 3.02 2.43 -17.99
CA SER A 326 3.93 2.43 -16.87
C SER A 326 3.10 2.56 -15.59
N ASN A 327 3.44 1.85 -14.54
CA ASN A 327 2.83 2.03 -13.21
C ASN A 327 2.79 3.50 -12.75
N GLU A 328 3.58 4.38 -13.36
CA GLU A 328 3.58 5.82 -13.15
C GLU A 328 2.44 6.52 -13.89
N ALA A 329 2.11 6.12 -15.12
CA ALA A 329 0.97 6.67 -15.85
C ALA A 329 -0.36 6.29 -15.19
N LEU A 330 -0.49 5.06 -14.67
CA LEU A 330 -1.67 4.62 -13.92
C LEU A 330 -1.85 5.34 -12.57
N LYS A 331 -0.78 5.88 -11.98
CA LYS A 331 -0.85 6.68 -10.74
C LYS A 331 -1.29 8.13 -10.97
N GLN A 332 -1.22 8.61 -12.20
CA GLN A 332 -1.72 9.94 -12.56
C GLN A 332 -3.23 9.90 -12.73
N VAL A 333 -3.90 10.88 -12.12
CA VAL A 333 -5.34 11.04 -12.19
C VAL A 333 -5.65 12.17 -13.18
N PRO A 334 -6.10 11.87 -14.42
CA PRO A 334 -6.29 12.86 -15.46
C PRO A 334 -7.68 13.50 -15.35
N LEU A 335 -7.93 14.29 -14.28
CA LEU A 335 -9.24 14.90 -14.00
C LEU A 335 -9.76 15.72 -15.17
N ALA A 336 -8.89 16.46 -15.87
CA ALA A 336 -9.29 17.28 -17.01
C ALA A 336 -9.71 16.42 -18.23
N GLU A 337 -9.01 15.30 -18.48
CA GLU A 337 -9.36 14.37 -19.57
C GLU A 337 -10.70 13.70 -19.30
N TRP A 338 -10.94 13.26 -18.07
CA TRP A 338 -12.22 12.68 -17.66
C TRP A 338 -13.36 13.69 -17.75
N ALA A 339 -13.11 14.96 -17.40
CA ALA A 339 -14.07 16.02 -17.58
C ALA A 339 -14.44 16.23 -19.06
N ASN A 340 -13.48 16.17 -19.98
CA ASN A 340 -13.73 16.24 -21.41
C ASN A 340 -14.63 15.08 -21.90
N GLU A 341 -14.37 13.86 -21.42
CA GLU A 341 -15.21 12.69 -21.74
C GLU A 341 -16.62 12.82 -21.15
N ILE A 342 -16.76 13.33 -19.92
CA ILE A 342 -18.06 13.59 -19.29
C ILE A 342 -18.83 14.65 -20.11
N GLU A 343 -18.18 15.73 -20.51
CA GLU A 343 -18.77 16.77 -21.37
C GLU A 343 -19.28 16.19 -22.70
N ALA A 344 -18.49 15.34 -23.34
CA ALA A 344 -18.88 14.67 -24.58
C ALA A 344 -20.09 13.73 -24.44
N LEU A 345 -20.39 13.28 -23.20
CA LEU A 345 -21.56 12.45 -22.88
C LEU A 345 -22.81 13.29 -22.49
N MET A 346 -22.65 14.54 -22.07
CA MET A 346 -23.76 15.40 -21.63
C MET A 346 -24.90 15.55 -22.66
N PRO A 347 -24.65 15.59 -23.99
CA PRO A 347 -25.74 15.63 -24.98
C PRO A 347 -26.66 14.40 -24.95
N TYR A 348 -26.13 13.26 -24.51
CA TYR A 348 -26.86 11.99 -24.41
C TYR A 348 -27.48 11.76 -23.04
N TYR A 349 -26.92 12.41 -22.01
CA TYR A 349 -27.32 12.28 -20.61
C TYR A 349 -27.51 13.67 -20.00
N PRO A 350 -28.65 14.36 -20.25
CA PRO A 350 -28.85 15.72 -19.77
C PRO A 350 -28.67 15.88 -18.25
N CYS A 351 -29.02 14.84 -17.46
CA CYS A 351 -28.86 14.83 -16.01
C CYS A 351 -27.38 14.97 -15.55
N LEU A 352 -26.39 14.54 -16.36
CA LEU A 352 -24.98 14.79 -16.07
C LEU A 352 -24.64 16.28 -16.07
N ARG A 353 -25.26 17.05 -16.95
CA ARG A 353 -25.07 18.50 -17.00
C ARG A 353 -25.56 19.16 -15.73
N GLU A 354 -26.75 18.77 -15.26
CA GLU A 354 -27.33 19.33 -14.03
C GLU A 354 -26.48 18.99 -12.79
N ILE A 355 -25.94 17.75 -12.70
CA ILE A 355 -25.04 17.34 -11.60
C ILE A 355 -23.74 18.14 -11.64
N CYS A 356 -23.22 18.47 -12.82
CA CYS A 356 -21.95 19.17 -13.02
C CYS A 356 -22.11 20.70 -13.03
N HIS A 357 -23.35 21.21 -13.06
CA HIS A 357 -23.62 22.64 -13.17
C HIS A 357 -23.00 23.45 -12.03
N GLY A 358 -22.34 24.55 -12.35
CA GLY A 358 -21.68 25.43 -11.38
C GLY A 358 -20.43 24.84 -10.71
N LEU A 359 -19.97 23.65 -11.11
CA LEU A 359 -18.78 23.00 -10.56
C LEU A 359 -17.57 23.15 -11.49
N PRO A 360 -16.36 23.40 -10.94
CA PRO A 360 -15.14 23.32 -11.73
C PRO A 360 -15.02 21.96 -12.45
N ARG A 361 -14.53 21.97 -13.69
CA ARG A 361 -14.48 20.75 -14.53
C ARG A 361 -13.78 19.56 -13.87
N GLU A 362 -12.71 19.80 -13.13
CA GLU A 362 -11.98 18.74 -12.46
C GLU A 362 -12.73 18.10 -11.27
N VAL A 363 -13.85 18.70 -10.83
CA VAL A 363 -14.75 18.14 -9.81
C VAL A 363 -15.78 17.18 -10.42
N TRP A 364 -16.05 17.26 -11.73
CA TRP A 364 -17.10 16.48 -12.40
C TRP A 364 -16.99 14.95 -12.21
N PRO A 365 -15.79 14.33 -12.23
CA PRO A 365 -15.71 12.90 -11.92
C PRO A 365 -16.21 12.55 -10.51
N ALA A 366 -15.96 13.42 -9.53
CA ALA A 366 -16.46 13.23 -8.17
C ALA A 366 -17.98 13.44 -8.10
N ALA A 367 -18.51 14.46 -8.78
CA ALA A 367 -19.93 14.74 -8.86
C ALA A 367 -20.69 13.60 -9.54
N LEU A 368 -20.15 13.04 -10.63
CA LEU A 368 -20.69 11.86 -11.31
C LEU A 368 -20.87 10.67 -10.35
N PHE A 369 -19.82 10.33 -9.57
CA PHE A 369 -19.89 9.18 -8.67
C PHE A 369 -20.85 9.40 -7.49
N VAL A 370 -20.92 10.62 -6.95
CA VAL A 370 -21.88 10.98 -5.88
C VAL A 370 -23.32 10.96 -6.41
N GLY A 371 -23.58 11.63 -7.52
CA GLY A 371 -24.91 11.67 -8.13
C GLY A 371 -25.41 10.28 -8.51
N ALA A 372 -24.57 9.47 -9.16
CA ALA A 372 -24.88 8.08 -9.47
C ALA A 372 -25.22 7.25 -8.22
N ALA A 373 -24.45 7.41 -7.14
CA ALA A 373 -24.68 6.67 -5.92
C ALA A 373 -25.98 7.07 -5.24
N PHE A 374 -26.37 8.32 -5.28
CA PHE A 374 -27.64 8.78 -4.74
C PHE A 374 -28.81 8.30 -5.60
N PHE A 375 -28.78 8.49 -6.92
CA PHE A 375 -29.83 8.01 -7.82
C PHE A 375 -29.96 6.49 -7.79
N GLY A 376 -28.85 5.76 -7.82
CA GLY A 376 -28.90 4.31 -7.76
C GLY A 376 -29.36 3.76 -6.40
N THR A 377 -29.23 4.54 -5.32
CA THR A 377 -29.81 4.20 -4.01
C THR A 377 -31.34 4.30 -4.03
N LEU A 378 -31.91 5.24 -4.77
CA LEU A 378 -33.34 5.30 -5.03
C LEU A 378 -33.83 4.07 -5.80
N MET A 379 -33.06 3.61 -6.79
CA MET A 379 -33.35 2.40 -7.57
C MET A 379 -33.13 1.10 -6.80
N THR A 380 -33.36 1.11 -5.52
CA THR A 380 -33.13 -0.03 -4.61
C THR A 380 -33.93 -1.27 -4.97
N ARG A 381 -35.03 -1.15 -5.69
CA ARG A 381 -35.90 -2.26 -6.14
C ARG A 381 -35.49 -2.83 -7.50
N CYS A 382 -34.41 -2.29 -8.09
CA CYS A 382 -33.88 -2.78 -9.37
C CYS A 382 -32.84 -3.86 -9.18
N THR A 383 -32.79 -4.78 -10.13
CA THR A 383 -31.83 -5.88 -10.19
C THR A 383 -31.18 -5.94 -11.57
N TYR A 384 -30.02 -6.61 -11.66
CA TYR A 384 -29.39 -6.94 -12.93
C TYR A 384 -28.61 -8.26 -12.82
N HIS A 385 -28.26 -8.85 -13.95
CA HIS A 385 -27.42 -10.03 -14.04
C HIS A 385 -26.02 -9.65 -14.55
N TYR A 386 -24.99 -10.25 -13.95
CA TYR A 386 -23.60 -10.00 -14.32
C TYR A 386 -22.99 -11.23 -14.98
N TRP A 387 -22.08 -11.08 -15.93
CA TRP A 387 -21.44 -12.19 -16.65
C TRP A 387 -20.82 -13.23 -15.70
N TRP A 388 -20.27 -12.79 -14.58
CA TRP A 388 -19.80 -13.67 -13.51
C TRP A 388 -20.96 -14.12 -12.63
N LYS A 389 -21.30 -15.40 -12.66
CA LYS A 389 -22.49 -15.99 -11.98
C LYS A 389 -23.81 -15.40 -12.53
N PRO A 390 -24.12 -15.62 -13.82
CA PRO A 390 -25.27 -14.98 -14.49
C PRO A 390 -26.64 -15.40 -13.94
N LYS A 391 -26.74 -16.45 -13.13
CA LYS A 391 -27.96 -16.85 -12.45
C LYS A 391 -28.23 -16.09 -11.14
N LYS A 392 -27.24 -15.33 -10.64
CA LYS A 392 -27.39 -14.57 -9.39
C LYS A 392 -27.82 -13.15 -9.72
N GLU A 393 -29.02 -12.78 -9.23
CA GLU A 393 -29.46 -11.39 -9.25
C GLU A 393 -28.50 -10.48 -8.43
N ARG A 394 -28.20 -9.32 -8.97
CA ARG A 394 -27.38 -8.29 -8.34
C ARG A 394 -28.21 -7.05 -8.11
N ARG A 395 -27.82 -6.27 -7.12
CA ARG A 395 -28.41 -4.97 -6.79
C ARG A 395 -27.38 -3.86 -7.08
N LEU A 396 -27.87 -2.62 -7.22
CA LEU A 396 -27.01 -1.46 -7.35
C LEU A 396 -26.42 -1.10 -5.97
N ASN A 397 -25.12 -1.37 -5.78
CA ASN A 397 -24.42 -1.16 -4.51
C ASN A 397 -23.34 -0.10 -4.65
N TYR A 398 -23.27 0.81 -3.67
CA TYR A 398 -22.38 1.95 -3.68
C TYR A 398 -21.58 2.07 -2.38
N CYS A 399 -20.25 2.07 -2.53
CA CYS A 399 -19.28 2.29 -1.46
C CYS A 399 -18.35 3.41 -1.93
N VAL A 400 -18.79 4.68 -1.84
CA VAL A 400 -18.13 5.83 -2.47
C VAL A 400 -17.42 6.68 -1.43
N TYR A 401 -16.20 7.09 -1.74
CA TYR A 401 -15.39 7.98 -0.91
C TYR A 401 -14.77 9.10 -1.74
N ILE A 402 -15.18 10.36 -1.49
CA ILE A 402 -14.61 11.52 -2.15
C ILE A 402 -13.45 12.07 -1.32
N VAL A 403 -12.25 12.05 -1.92
CA VAL A 403 -10.99 12.37 -1.24
C VAL A 403 -10.50 13.76 -1.64
N GLY A 404 -10.53 14.71 -0.72
CA GLY A 404 -10.06 16.06 -0.98
C GLY A 404 -9.53 16.76 0.24
N ASN A 405 -8.62 17.70 0.05
CA ASN A 405 -8.12 18.57 1.11
C ASN A 405 -9.25 19.40 1.73
N PRO A 406 -9.09 19.97 2.92
CA PRO A 406 -9.95 21.04 3.38
C PRO A 406 -10.03 22.13 2.30
N THR A 407 -11.18 22.74 2.12
CA THR A 407 -11.44 23.80 1.11
C THR A 407 -11.37 23.37 -0.36
N SER A 408 -11.37 22.05 -0.67
CA SER A 408 -11.38 21.56 -2.07
C SER A 408 -12.77 21.56 -2.74
N GLY A 409 -13.79 22.17 -2.12
CA GLY A 409 -15.14 22.27 -2.72
C GLY A 409 -16.01 21.01 -2.60
N LYS A 410 -15.80 20.15 -1.58
CA LYS A 410 -16.61 18.93 -1.37
C LYS A 410 -18.08 19.19 -0.98
N SER A 411 -18.48 20.44 -0.73
CA SER A 411 -19.85 20.81 -0.35
C SER A 411 -20.90 20.46 -1.39
N PHE A 412 -20.54 20.37 -2.69
CA PHE A 412 -21.46 19.94 -3.74
C PHE A 412 -22.18 18.62 -3.41
N ALA A 413 -21.51 17.72 -2.67
CA ALA A 413 -22.09 16.43 -2.28
C ALA A 413 -23.24 16.62 -1.28
N VAL A 414 -23.23 17.66 -0.45
CA VAL A 414 -24.34 18.03 0.45
C VAL A 414 -25.51 18.55 -0.36
N ASP A 415 -25.24 19.40 -1.35
CA ASP A 415 -26.29 19.95 -2.22
C ASP A 415 -27.00 18.84 -3.03
N LEU A 416 -26.22 17.89 -3.57
CA LEU A 416 -26.77 16.72 -4.26
C LEU A 416 -27.55 15.79 -3.32
N ASP A 417 -27.09 15.59 -2.08
CA ASP A 417 -27.79 14.81 -1.05
C ASP A 417 -29.14 15.43 -0.68
N GLU A 418 -29.23 16.77 -0.61
CA GLU A 418 -30.48 17.49 -0.33
C GLU A 418 -31.49 17.36 -1.49
N LEU A 419 -31.01 17.45 -2.73
CA LEU A 419 -31.87 17.42 -3.92
C LEU A 419 -32.30 15.99 -4.29
N ILE A 420 -31.37 15.03 -4.30
CA ILE A 420 -31.62 13.68 -4.83
C ILE A 420 -32.19 12.75 -3.78
N LEU A 421 -31.70 12.79 -2.54
CA LEU A 421 -32.20 11.90 -1.47
C LEU A 421 -33.41 12.47 -0.72
N ALA A 422 -34.02 13.56 -1.17
CA ALA A 422 -35.20 14.14 -0.57
C ALA A 422 -36.33 13.12 -0.31
N PRO A 423 -36.71 12.22 -1.25
CA PRO A 423 -37.77 11.22 -1.01
C PRO A 423 -37.43 10.30 0.18
N ILE A 424 -36.22 9.76 0.22
CA ILE A 424 -35.78 8.88 1.31
C ILE A 424 -35.69 9.64 2.65
N LYS A 425 -35.20 10.88 2.63
CA LYS A 425 -35.13 11.74 3.84
C LYS A 425 -36.51 12.03 4.40
N GLN A 426 -37.49 12.35 3.56
CA GLN A 426 -38.87 12.61 3.97
C GLN A 426 -39.47 11.36 4.62
N GLN A 427 -39.40 10.20 3.93
CA GLN A 427 -39.88 8.93 4.46
C GLN A 427 -39.23 8.58 5.82
N SER A 428 -37.92 8.77 5.93
CA SER A 428 -37.16 8.48 7.15
C SER A 428 -37.50 9.44 8.29
N ALA A 429 -37.79 10.71 7.99
CA ALA A 429 -38.22 11.70 8.97
C ALA A 429 -39.61 11.36 9.56
N GLU A 430 -40.55 10.92 8.71
CA GLU A 430 -41.89 10.46 9.11
C GLU A 430 -41.78 9.20 10.01
N ALA A 431 -40.98 8.20 9.60
CA ALA A 431 -40.72 7.01 10.39
C ALA A 431 -40.08 7.34 11.75
N SER A 432 -39.10 8.25 11.75
CA SER A 432 -38.43 8.70 12.99
C SER A 432 -39.39 9.40 13.95
N LYS A 433 -40.31 10.21 13.45
CA LYS A 433 -41.38 10.83 14.27
C LYS A 433 -42.27 9.77 14.88
N ALA A 434 -42.72 8.76 14.11
CA ALA A 434 -43.53 7.66 14.60
C ALA A 434 -42.82 6.85 15.71
N ILE A 435 -41.52 6.50 15.50
CA ILE A 435 -40.70 5.80 16.49
C ILE A 435 -40.54 6.64 17.78
N ASN A 436 -40.30 7.94 17.67
CA ASN A 436 -40.12 8.81 18.82
C ASN A 436 -41.42 9.00 19.60
N ASN A 437 -42.56 9.10 18.93
CA ASN A 437 -43.88 9.15 19.56
C ASN A 437 -44.18 7.84 20.29
N TYR A 438 -43.90 6.69 19.68
CA TYR A 438 -44.02 5.39 20.34
C TYR A 438 -43.17 5.28 21.60
N LYS A 439 -41.91 5.72 21.57
CA LYS A 439 -41.02 5.74 22.74
C LYS A 439 -41.54 6.64 23.83
N ARG A 440 -42.11 7.83 23.49
CA ARG A 440 -42.70 8.75 24.46
C ARG A 440 -43.93 8.13 25.12
N GLU A 441 -44.85 7.58 24.32
CA GLU A 441 -46.05 6.92 24.84
C GLU A 441 -45.70 5.73 25.73
N THR A 442 -44.70 4.92 25.38
CA THR A 442 -44.19 3.81 26.17
C THR A 442 -43.66 4.28 27.53
N LYS A 443 -42.90 5.38 27.55
CA LYS A 443 -42.35 5.98 28.80
C LYS A 443 -43.45 6.56 29.69
N GLU A 444 -44.44 7.25 29.11
CA GLU A 444 -45.58 7.79 29.82
C GLU A 444 -46.45 6.69 30.46
N ARG A 445 -46.61 5.54 29.72
CA ARG A 445 -47.37 4.36 30.21
C ARG A 445 -46.63 3.61 31.32
N SER A 446 -45.31 3.51 31.24
CA SER A 446 -44.49 2.88 32.30
C SER A 446 -44.53 3.62 33.62
N THR A 447 -44.90 4.90 33.62
CA THR A 447 -45.10 5.76 34.81
C THR A 447 -46.56 5.74 35.31
N SER A 448 -47.52 5.16 34.54
CA SER A 448 -48.91 5.06 34.92
C SER A 448 -49.24 3.64 35.37
N SER A 449 -50.02 3.45 36.43
CA SER A 449 -50.39 2.18 37.06
C SER A 449 -51.36 1.28 36.23
N LYS A 450 -51.63 1.58 34.99
CA LYS A 450 -52.47 0.77 34.07
C LYS A 450 -51.63 0.22 32.90
N ALA A 451 -51.16 -1.00 33.03
CA ALA A 451 -50.60 -1.75 31.95
C ALA A 451 -51.66 -2.08 30.89
N GLN A 452 -51.66 -1.33 29.77
CA GLN A 452 -52.37 -1.75 28.55
C GLN A 452 -51.34 -2.41 27.63
N GLU A 453 -51.73 -3.54 27.01
CA GLU A 453 -50.93 -4.23 26.00
C GLU A 453 -50.48 -3.27 24.89
N GLN A 454 -49.20 -3.24 24.63
CA GLN A 454 -48.63 -2.46 23.53
C GLN A 454 -48.88 -3.16 22.20
N ASP A 455 -49.30 -2.40 21.19
CA ASP A 455 -49.30 -2.88 19.83
C ASP A 455 -47.87 -2.91 19.27
N PRO A 456 -47.25 -4.09 19.08
CA PRO A 456 -45.86 -4.19 18.58
C PRO A 456 -45.68 -3.59 17.19
N LEU A 457 -46.78 -3.53 16.39
CA LEU A 457 -46.76 -2.95 15.03
C LEU A 457 -46.54 -1.44 15.02
N LYS A 458 -46.87 -0.71 16.09
CA LYS A 458 -46.62 0.74 16.17
C LYS A 458 -45.13 1.08 16.26
N LYS A 459 -44.29 0.14 16.73
CA LYS A 459 -42.82 0.33 16.80
C LYS A 459 -42.19 0.49 15.40
N PHE A 460 -42.84 -0.14 14.40
CA PHE A 460 -42.32 -0.25 13.03
C PHE A 460 -43.17 0.52 12.00
N ALA A 461 -43.93 1.50 12.44
CA ALA A 461 -44.76 2.30 11.53
C ALA A 461 -43.87 3.22 10.66
N GLY A 462 -43.41 2.70 9.55
CA GLY A 462 -42.64 3.42 8.54
C GLY A 462 -41.23 2.88 8.36
N ILE A 463 -40.69 3.07 7.15
CA ILE A 463 -39.36 2.61 6.73
C ILE A 463 -38.37 3.74 6.92
N ASN A 464 -37.38 3.54 7.81
CA ASN A 464 -36.31 4.49 8.04
C ASN A 464 -35.02 4.00 7.38
N ARG A 465 -34.68 4.57 6.20
CA ARG A 465 -33.54 4.16 5.37
C ARG A 465 -32.37 5.14 5.43
N TYR A 466 -32.60 6.43 5.73
CA TYR A 466 -31.54 7.44 5.83
C TYR A 466 -30.94 7.43 7.23
N MET A 467 -29.73 6.86 7.34
CA MET A 467 -29.09 6.62 8.63
C MET A 467 -27.82 7.46 8.82
N PRO A 468 -27.77 8.31 9.86
CA PRO A 468 -26.53 9.00 10.23
C PRO A 468 -25.39 8.00 10.51
N ALA A 469 -24.16 8.36 10.18
CA ALA A 469 -22.98 7.54 10.43
C ALA A 469 -22.81 7.16 11.91
N ARG A 470 -23.34 7.98 12.83
CA ARG A 470 -23.31 7.76 14.31
C ARG A 470 -24.38 6.82 14.86
N THR A 471 -25.17 6.18 14.00
CA THR A 471 -26.21 5.24 14.44
C THR A 471 -25.57 4.00 15.07
N ALA A 472 -26.08 3.58 16.23
CA ALA A 472 -25.64 2.34 16.90
C ALA A 472 -25.96 1.11 16.06
N ASN A 473 -25.09 0.09 16.08
CA ASN A 473 -25.24 -1.11 15.23
C ASN A 473 -26.58 -1.81 15.43
N GLY A 474 -27.05 -1.97 16.66
CA GLY A 474 -28.36 -2.60 16.93
C GLY A 474 -29.51 -1.86 16.24
N VAL A 475 -29.57 -0.52 16.36
CA VAL A 475 -30.59 0.31 15.70
C VAL A 475 -30.46 0.25 14.18
N PHE A 476 -29.23 0.24 13.67
CA PHE A 476 -28.96 0.17 12.23
C PHE A 476 -29.45 -1.16 11.63
N ILE A 477 -29.12 -2.28 12.29
CA ILE A 477 -29.51 -3.63 11.84
C ILE A 477 -31.03 -3.82 11.95
N ASP A 478 -31.65 -3.36 13.04
CA ASP A 478 -33.11 -3.38 13.21
C ASP A 478 -33.80 -2.63 12.06
N SER A 479 -33.35 -1.40 11.77
CA SER A 479 -33.91 -0.59 10.70
C SER A 479 -33.72 -1.21 9.34
N MET A 480 -32.54 -1.80 9.07
CA MET A 480 -32.22 -2.49 7.81
C MET A 480 -33.10 -3.74 7.61
N ASN A 481 -33.27 -4.53 8.66
CA ASN A 481 -34.09 -5.73 8.59
C ASN A 481 -35.59 -5.42 8.39
N ASN A 482 -36.05 -4.27 8.90
CA ASN A 482 -37.42 -3.80 8.77
C ASN A 482 -37.67 -2.97 7.50
N ALA A 483 -36.62 -2.61 6.75
CA ALA A 483 -36.75 -1.89 5.48
C ALA A 483 -37.11 -2.88 4.35
N VAL A 484 -38.36 -3.33 4.35
CA VAL A 484 -38.90 -4.34 3.42
C VAL A 484 -40.16 -3.82 2.78
N GLU A 485 -40.31 -4.06 1.48
CA GLU A 485 -41.54 -3.78 0.71
C GLU A 485 -41.90 -4.99 -0.15
N GLU A 486 -43.20 -5.12 -0.44
CA GLU A 486 -43.69 -6.08 -1.42
C GLU A 486 -43.70 -5.46 -2.82
N VAL A 487 -42.90 -6.03 -3.72
CA VAL A 487 -42.79 -5.61 -5.13
C VAL A 487 -43.12 -6.81 -6.01
N ASP A 488 -44.16 -6.73 -6.82
CA ASP A 488 -44.64 -7.80 -7.70
C ASP A 488 -44.81 -9.17 -6.98
N GLY A 489 -45.36 -9.14 -5.76
CA GLY A 489 -45.57 -10.34 -4.95
C GLY A 489 -44.31 -10.92 -4.30
N ARG A 490 -43.18 -10.22 -4.36
CA ARG A 490 -41.90 -10.57 -3.70
C ARG A 490 -41.58 -9.59 -2.59
N LEU A 491 -41.22 -10.09 -1.44
CA LEU A 491 -40.66 -9.26 -0.36
C LEU A 491 -39.22 -8.87 -0.74
N MET A 492 -38.97 -7.56 -0.86
CA MET A 492 -37.66 -7.01 -1.19
C MET A 492 -37.14 -6.13 -0.05
N HIS A 493 -35.94 -6.42 0.40
CA HIS A 493 -35.23 -5.51 1.31
C HIS A 493 -34.74 -4.27 0.53
N LEU A 494 -34.87 -3.10 1.14
CA LEU A 494 -34.43 -1.83 0.59
C LEU A 494 -33.04 -1.47 1.16
N HIS A 495 -32.21 -0.82 0.36
CA HIS A 495 -30.90 -0.35 0.84
C HIS A 495 -31.06 0.78 1.87
N MET A 496 -30.37 0.64 2.97
CA MET A 496 -30.04 1.75 3.85
C MET A 496 -29.09 2.70 3.14
N VAL A 497 -29.15 3.98 3.44
CA VAL A 497 -28.17 4.96 2.95
C VAL A 497 -27.55 5.73 4.09
N THR A 498 -26.24 5.92 4.01
CA THR A 498 -25.48 6.81 4.90
C THR A 498 -24.67 7.78 4.07
N PHE A 499 -24.92 9.05 4.25
CA PHE A 499 -24.05 10.11 3.75
C PHE A 499 -23.35 10.81 4.91
N ASP A 500 -22.02 11.02 4.82
CA ASP A 500 -21.25 11.77 5.82
C ASP A 500 -20.22 12.67 5.11
N SER A 501 -20.41 13.97 5.26
CA SER A 501 -19.55 15.01 4.65
C SER A 501 -18.18 15.16 5.35
N GLU A 502 -17.98 14.58 6.54
CA GLU A 502 -16.74 14.66 7.32
C GLU A 502 -16.38 13.35 8.03
N LEU A 503 -16.06 12.33 7.28
CA LEU A 503 -15.76 11.00 7.81
C LEU A 503 -14.68 10.97 8.92
N ALA A 504 -13.74 11.91 8.94
CA ALA A 504 -12.70 11.97 9.97
C ALA A 504 -13.28 12.00 11.39
N ASN A 505 -14.42 12.65 11.60
CA ASN A 505 -15.11 12.71 12.88
C ASN A 505 -15.80 11.38 13.23
N SER A 506 -16.41 10.73 12.24
CA SER A 506 -17.09 9.44 12.40
C SER A 506 -16.10 8.32 12.71
N THR A 507 -14.95 8.29 12.04
CA THR A 507 -13.89 7.29 12.24
C THR A 507 -13.29 7.36 13.64
N LYS A 508 -13.09 8.58 14.19
CA LYS A 508 -12.63 8.77 15.57
C LYS A 508 -13.63 8.24 16.59
N MET A 509 -14.92 8.40 16.32
CA MET A 509 -15.98 7.89 17.19
C MET A 509 -16.15 6.36 17.10
N GLN A 510 -15.95 5.77 15.93
CA GLN A 510 -15.98 4.31 15.76
C GLN A 510 -14.88 3.60 16.57
N LYS A 511 -13.77 4.27 16.86
CA LYS A 511 -12.72 3.78 17.78
C LYS A 511 -13.17 3.73 19.24
N GLY A 512 -14.29 4.35 19.59
CA GLY A 512 -14.82 4.45 20.97
C GLY A 512 -15.59 3.24 21.49
N GLY A 513 -15.84 2.20 20.65
CA GLY A 513 -16.52 0.97 21.11
C GLY A 513 -17.09 0.11 19.96
N ASN A 514 -17.17 -1.21 20.19
CA ASN A 514 -17.68 -2.18 19.18
C ASN A 514 -19.15 -1.96 18.79
N TRP A 515 -19.92 -1.24 19.60
CA TRP A 515 -21.36 -1.02 19.39
C TRP A 515 -21.68 -0.04 18.24
N ILE A 516 -20.69 0.69 17.72
CA ILE A 516 -20.84 1.66 16.63
C ILE A 516 -19.94 1.32 15.43
N ASN A 517 -18.98 0.39 15.58
CA ASN A 517 -18.08 -0.02 14.50
C ASN A 517 -18.83 -0.86 13.45
N LYS A 518 -18.89 -0.37 12.22
CA LYS A 518 -19.58 -0.98 11.08
C LYS A 518 -18.64 -1.63 10.05
N GLU A 519 -17.36 -1.76 10.36
CA GLU A 519 -16.34 -2.23 9.40
C GLU A 519 -16.69 -3.59 8.77
N SER A 520 -17.23 -4.53 9.55
CA SER A 520 -17.69 -5.83 9.04
C SER A 520 -18.86 -5.67 8.05
N MET A 521 -19.83 -4.80 8.35
CA MET A 521 -20.97 -4.54 7.46
C MET A 521 -20.55 -3.78 6.19
N GLU A 522 -19.60 -2.85 6.28
CA GLU A 522 -19.05 -2.14 5.10
C GLU A 522 -18.44 -3.10 4.09
N LEU A 523 -17.74 -4.14 4.56
CA LEU A 523 -17.19 -5.19 3.69
C LEU A 523 -18.29 -5.99 2.99
N LYS A 524 -19.39 -6.29 3.69
CA LYS A 524 -20.49 -7.13 3.21
C LYS A 524 -21.49 -6.37 2.32
N ALA A 525 -21.57 -5.05 2.48
CA ALA A 525 -22.47 -4.17 1.76
C ALA A 525 -22.32 -4.25 0.23
N PHE A 526 -21.09 -4.33 -0.26
CA PHE A 526 -20.79 -4.31 -1.70
C PHE A 526 -21.42 -5.48 -2.49
N HIS A 527 -21.63 -6.61 -1.86
CA HIS A 527 -22.19 -7.80 -2.50
C HIS A 527 -23.50 -8.30 -1.87
N ASN A 528 -24.08 -7.54 -0.95
CA ASN A 528 -25.24 -7.92 -0.14
C ASN A 528 -25.01 -9.30 0.51
N GLU A 529 -23.92 -9.42 1.27
CA GLU A 529 -23.54 -10.66 1.95
C GLU A 529 -24.27 -10.78 3.29
N GLU A 530 -24.47 -12.02 3.76
CA GLU A 530 -25.07 -12.27 5.06
C GLU A 530 -24.12 -11.91 6.20
N ASP A 531 -24.69 -11.38 7.29
CA ASP A 531 -24.10 -11.21 8.59
C ASP A 531 -25.04 -11.76 9.66
N GLY A 532 -24.60 -11.79 10.90
CA GLY A 532 -25.45 -12.28 11.98
C GLY A 532 -25.05 -11.72 13.33
N GLN A 533 -26.04 -11.59 14.22
CA GLN A 533 -25.83 -11.24 15.63
C GLN A 533 -26.81 -11.98 16.51
N ASN A 534 -26.39 -12.28 17.75
CA ASN A 534 -27.24 -12.88 18.77
C ASN A 534 -27.14 -12.08 20.06
N TYR A 535 -28.28 -11.58 20.52
CA TYR A 535 -28.41 -10.85 21.77
C TYR A 535 -29.38 -11.58 22.71
N ALA A 536 -29.11 -11.53 24.01
CA ALA A 536 -29.99 -12.08 25.04
C ALA A 536 -31.14 -11.16 25.41
N ASN A 537 -31.15 -9.90 24.95
CA ASN A 537 -32.22 -8.96 25.24
C ASN A 537 -33.34 -9.04 24.18
N THR A 538 -34.55 -8.71 24.57
CA THR A 538 -35.76 -8.73 23.73
C THR A 538 -35.87 -7.55 22.77
N ASP A 539 -35.02 -6.50 22.94
CA ASP A 539 -35.15 -5.24 22.22
C ASP A 539 -34.22 -5.13 21.02
N SER A 540 -33.32 -6.11 20.79
CA SER A 540 -32.40 -6.14 19.67
C SER A 540 -32.67 -7.31 18.75
N TYR A 541 -32.51 -7.09 17.45
CA TYR A 541 -32.61 -8.17 16.46
C TYR A 541 -31.57 -9.27 16.77
N SER A 542 -32.02 -10.51 16.75
CA SER A 542 -31.16 -11.69 16.87
C SER A 542 -31.44 -12.65 15.70
N GLY A 543 -30.39 -12.98 14.93
CA GLY A 543 -30.49 -13.84 13.76
C GLY A 543 -29.54 -13.41 12.66
N ASN A 544 -29.65 -14.07 11.52
CA ASN A 544 -28.94 -13.71 10.30
C ASN A 544 -29.70 -12.62 9.56
N PHE A 545 -28.98 -11.70 8.93
CA PHE A 545 -29.52 -10.64 8.08
C PHE A 545 -28.60 -10.42 6.89
N THR A 546 -29.14 -9.91 5.79
CA THR A 546 -28.36 -9.52 4.61
C THR A 546 -28.07 -8.03 4.65
N VAL A 547 -26.83 -7.64 4.36
CA VAL A 547 -26.41 -6.24 4.42
C VAL A 547 -26.80 -5.51 3.13
N TYR A 548 -27.92 -4.78 3.16
CA TYR A 548 -28.36 -3.87 2.11
C TYR A 548 -28.02 -2.44 2.53
N TRP A 549 -26.83 -1.95 2.17
CA TRP A 549 -26.34 -0.66 2.61
C TRP A 549 -25.47 0.03 1.58
N ASN A 550 -25.84 1.23 1.21
CA ASN A 550 -25.04 2.16 0.39
C ASN A 550 -24.47 3.25 1.29
N TYR A 551 -23.18 3.51 1.19
CA TYR A 551 -22.53 4.56 1.95
C TYR A 551 -21.67 5.45 1.06
N ILE A 552 -21.85 6.77 1.24
CA ILE A 552 -21.16 7.80 0.51
C ILE A 552 -20.51 8.73 1.54
N TYR A 553 -19.19 8.81 1.48
CA TYR A 553 -18.40 9.59 2.41
C TYR A 553 -17.58 10.65 1.69
N THR A 554 -17.41 11.82 2.30
CA THR A 554 -16.37 12.76 1.89
C THR A 554 -15.34 12.93 3.00
N GLY A 555 -14.09 13.22 2.66
CA GLY A 555 -13.05 13.39 3.66
C GLY A 555 -11.69 13.68 3.08
N THR A 556 -10.68 13.71 3.95
CA THR A 556 -9.29 13.92 3.56
C THR A 556 -8.60 12.60 3.24
N LYS A 557 -7.45 12.68 2.55
CA LYS A 557 -6.60 11.52 2.33
C LYS A 557 -6.17 10.87 3.67
N GLY A 558 -5.88 11.67 4.70
CA GLY A 558 -5.53 11.15 6.02
C GLY A 558 -6.64 10.29 6.64
N ALA A 559 -7.92 10.70 6.47
CA ALA A 559 -9.07 9.91 6.94
C ALA A 559 -9.23 8.60 6.13
N LEU A 560 -8.98 8.62 4.82
CA LEU A 560 -8.94 7.40 4.00
C LEU A 560 -7.79 6.48 4.44
N ASP A 561 -6.60 7.01 4.70
CA ASP A 561 -5.43 6.23 5.15
C ASP A 561 -5.65 5.61 6.56
N GLU A 562 -6.43 6.25 7.43
CA GLU A 562 -6.87 5.65 8.70
C GLU A 562 -7.84 4.49 8.47
N LYS A 563 -8.74 4.60 7.48
CA LYS A 563 -9.74 3.58 7.16
C LYS A 563 -9.13 2.40 6.41
N VAL A 564 -8.22 2.65 5.46
CA VAL A 564 -7.52 1.63 4.66
C VAL A 564 -6.02 1.85 4.77
N ASN A 565 -5.33 0.95 5.47
CA ASN A 565 -3.90 1.02 5.73
C ASN A 565 -3.25 -0.36 5.66
N ALA A 566 -1.93 -0.43 5.79
CA ALA A 566 -1.18 -1.67 5.68
C ALA A 566 -1.60 -2.77 6.68
N ARG A 567 -2.25 -2.40 7.81
CA ARG A 567 -2.67 -3.37 8.84
C ARG A 567 -3.96 -4.10 8.46
N ASN A 568 -4.91 -3.38 7.84
CA ASN A 568 -6.22 -3.93 7.48
C ASN A 568 -6.40 -4.13 5.96
N PHE A 569 -5.34 -3.93 5.16
CA PHE A 569 -5.41 -4.08 3.71
C PHE A 569 -5.87 -5.49 3.27
N HIS A 570 -5.49 -6.52 4.04
CA HIS A 570 -5.88 -7.91 3.82
C HIS A 570 -7.39 -8.16 3.88
N THR A 571 -8.18 -7.27 4.50
CA THR A 571 -9.65 -7.41 4.57
C THR A 571 -10.33 -7.23 3.22
N GLY A 572 -9.65 -6.59 2.25
CA GLY A 572 -10.16 -6.31 0.92
C GLY A 572 -11.18 -5.16 0.85
N LEU A 573 -11.24 -4.29 1.87
CA LEU A 573 -12.08 -3.09 1.84
C LEU A 573 -11.68 -2.14 0.69
N SER A 574 -10.37 -1.97 0.46
CA SER A 574 -9.82 -1.14 -0.64
C SER A 574 -10.44 -1.45 -2.00
N THR A 575 -10.60 -2.74 -2.33
CA THR A 575 -11.13 -3.18 -3.62
C THR A 575 -12.64 -2.96 -3.78
N ARG A 576 -13.33 -2.70 -2.66
CA ARG A 576 -14.77 -2.43 -2.60
C ARG A 576 -15.09 -0.93 -2.56
N LEU A 577 -14.10 -0.06 -2.37
CA LEU A 577 -14.29 1.39 -2.33
C LEU A 577 -14.08 2.03 -3.71
N ALA A 578 -14.97 2.94 -4.09
CA ALA A 578 -14.71 3.91 -5.13
C ALA A 578 -14.16 5.19 -4.47
N ALA A 579 -12.84 5.29 -4.38
CA ALA A 579 -12.17 6.46 -3.83
C ALA A 579 -11.85 7.43 -4.97
N ILE A 580 -12.56 8.56 -5.05
CA ILE A 580 -12.42 9.53 -6.14
C ILE A 580 -11.74 10.79 -5.63
N PRO A 581 -10.65 11.25 -6.27
CA PRO A 581 -9.92 12.43 -5.82
C PRO A 581 -10.59 13.72 -6.27
N MET A 582 -10.49 14.72 -5.40
CA MET A 582 -10.80 16.12 -5.71
C MET A 582 -9.56 16.85 -6.24
N PRO A 583 -9.72 17.91 -7.05
CA PRO A 583 -8.62 18.78 -7.44
C PRO A 583 -7.98 19.45 -6.21
N LYS A 584 -6.76 19.95 -6.40
CA LYS A 584 -6.13 20.81 -5.39
C LYS A 584 -6.93 22.11 -5.26
N PRO A 585 -7.01 22.69 -4.05
CA PRO A 585 -7.66 24.00 -3.87
C PRO A 585 -7.03 25.05 -4.79
N ARG A 586 -7.87 25.82 -5.47
CA ARG A 586 -7.42 26.96 -6.28
C ARG A 586 -7.48 28.22 -5.43
N PHE A 587 -6.49 29.10 -5.60
CA PHE A 587 -6.49 30.44 -4.99
C PHE A 587 -7.17 31.45 -5.92
N GLU A 588 -8.26 31.05 -6.52
CA GLU A 588 -9.06 31.85 -7.45
C GLU A 588 -10.46 32.03 -6.86
N MET A 589 -11.03 33.21 -7.10
CA MET A 589 -12.40 33.49 -6.72
C MET A 589 -13.32 32.66 -7.62
N MET A 590 -14.21 31.86 -7.03
CA MET A 590 -15.24 31.19 -7.82
C MET A 590 -16.18 32.23 -8.41
N THR A 591 -16.23 32.34 -9.74
CA THR A 591 -17.17 33.18 -10.48
C THR A 591 -18.24 32.28 -11.07
N PHE A 592 -19.50 32.69 -10.93
CA PHE A 592 -20.61 32.06 -11.64
C PHE A 592 -20.62 32.65 -13.05
N ASP A 593 -20.72 31.83 -14.07
CA ASP A 593 -20.93 32.27 -15.44
C ASP A 593 -22.46 32.38 -15.67
N GLU A 594 -23.01 33.57 -15.53
CA GLU A 594 -24.46 33.83 -15.69
C GLU A 594 -24.96 33.49 -17.10
N ASP A 595 -24.11 33.50 -18.12
CA ASP A 595 -24.46 33.19 -19.51
C ASP A 595 -24.69 31.69 -19.78
N GLU A 596 -24.16 30.76 -18.96
CA GLU A 596 -24.45 29.31 -19.06
C GLU A 596 -25.85 28.96 -18.54
N GLU A 597 -26.43 29.74 -17.63
CA GLU A 597 -27.77 29.50 -17.09
C GLU A 597 -28.90 29.61 -18.15
N ALA A 598 -28.69 30.39 -19.20
CA ALA A 598 -29.73 30.69 -20.20
C ALA A 598 -29.89 29.61 -21.28
N SER A 599 -28.88 28.75 -21.51
CA SER A 599 -28.87 27.97 -22.77
C SER A 599 -29.29 26.49 -22.65
N THR A 600 -29.50 25.94 -21.45
CA THR A 600 -29.72 24.48 -21.35
C THR A 600 -30.45 24.02 -20.07
N LYS A 601 -31.73 24.36 -19.97
CA LYS A 601 -32.59 23.68 -18.96
C LYS A 601 -32.82 22.24 -19.36
N CYS A 602 -32.47 21.29 -18.46
CA CYS A 602 -32.97 19.91 -18.54
C CYS A 602 -34.52 19.94 -18.56
N GLU A 603 -35.14 19.05 -19.32
CA GLU A 603 -36.58 18.90 -19.32
C GLU A 603 -37.14 18.54 -17.94
N MET A 604 -36.32 17.83 -17.14
CA MET A 604 -36.60 17.42 -15.76
C MET A 604 -35.48 17.80 -14.82
N THR A 605 -35.84 18.28 -13.65
CA THR A 605 -34.92 18.60 -12.55
C THR A 605 -34.37 17.33 -11.88
N LEU A 606 -33.28 17.45 -11.10
CA LEU A 606 -32.74 16.33 -10.30
C LEU A 606 -33.76 15.77 -9.32
N SER A 607 -34.59 16.61 -8.72
CA SER A 607 -35.64 16.20 -7.77
C SER A 607 -36.80 15.45 -8.44
N GLU A 608 -37.17 15.83 -9.66
CA GLU A 608 -38.19 15.10 -10.45
C GLU A 608 -37.66 13.74 -10.86
N TRP A 609 -36.42 13.64 -11.31
CA TRP A 609 -35.76 12.37 -11.55
C TRP A 609 -35.67 11.50 -10.29
N ALA A 610 -35.34 12.10 -9.15
CA ALA A 610 -35.26 11.39 -7.87
C ALA A 610 -36.62 10.72 -7.54
N THR A 611 -37.74 11.41 -7.72
CA THR A 611 -39.09 10.87 -7.50
C THR A 611 -39.39 9.69 -8.44
N LYS A 612 -39.09 9.83 -9.73
CA LYS A 612 -39.32 8.75 -10.73
C LYS A 612 -38.45 7.52 -10.43
N LEU A 613 -37.20 7.72 -10.06
CA LEU A 613 -36.27 6.60 -9.77
C LEU A 613 -36.57 5.92 -8.43
N ASP A 614 -37.13 6.61 -7.44
CA ASP A 614 -37.55 5.98 -6.19
C ASP A 614 -38.74 5.01 -6.39
N GLU A 615 -39.52 5.20 -7.45
CA GLU A 615 -40.61 4.30 -7.84
C GLU A 615 -40.14 3.18 -8.79
N ARG A 616 -38.89 3.20 -9.27
CA ARG A 616 -38.36 2.25 -10.25
C ARG A 616 -38.08 0.89 -9.65
N TYR A 617 -38.58 -0.18 -10.30
CA TYR A 617 -38.35 -1.56 -9.90
C TYR A 617 -38.15 -2.49 -11.11
N GLY A 618 -37.75 -3.74 -10.86
CA GLY A 618 -37.58 -4.80 -11.84
C GLY A 618 -36.17 -4.92 -12.40
N GLU A 619 -36.00 -5.76 -13.41
CA GLU A 619 -34.70 -6.01 -14.02
C GLU A 619 -34.27 -4.86 -14.94
N LEU A 620 -32.98 -4.46 -14.85
CA LEU A 620 -32.36 -3.46 -15.71
C LEU A 620 -31.78 -4.14 -16.95
N PRO A 621 -32.11 -3.71 -18.17
CA PRO A 621 -31.62 -4.31 -19.41
C PRO A 621 -30.21 -3.84 -19.75
N VAL A 622 -29.21 -4.13 -18.90
CA VAL A 622 -27.82 -3.67 -18.98
C VAL A 622 -26.90 -4.60 -19.78
N LYS A 623 -27.43 -5.39 -20.70
CA LYS A 623 -26.64 -6.43 -21.41
C LYS A 623 -25.38 -5.88 -22.06
N LYS A 624 -25.48 -4.77 -22.82
CA LYS A 624 -24.30 -4.16 -23.51
C LYS A 624 -23.25 -3.65 -22.52
N LEU A 625 -23.65 -3.17 -21.32
CA LEU A 625 -22.74 -2.78 -20.26
C LEU A 625 -22.02 -3.99 -19.68
N VAL A 626 -22.75 -5.10 -19.48
CA VAL A 626 -22.17 -6.37 -18.99
C VAL A 626 -21.15 -6.92 -19.98
N ASP A 627 -21.48 -6.95 -21.28
CA ASP A 627 -20.57 -7.39 -22.34
C ASP A 627 -19.30 -6.50 -22.35
N CYS A 628 -19.44 -5.18 -22.26
CA CYS A 628 -18.35 -4.22 -22.16
C CYS A 628 -17.45 -4.48 -20.93
N CYS A 629 -18.02 -4.78 -19.77
CA CYS A 629 -17.27 -5.11 -18.57
C CYS A 629 -16.50 -6.41 -18.71
N GLN A 630 -17.07 -7.43 -19.37
CA GLN A 630 -16.42 -8.69 -19.64
C GLN A 630 -15.22 -8.51 -20.56
N GLU A 631 -15.40 -7.84 -21.71
CA GLU A 631 -14.33 -7.53 -22.67
C GLU A 631 -13.18 -6.77 -22.02
N TRP A 632 -13.51 -5.75 -21.20
CA TRP A 632 -12.51 -4.97 -20.48
C TRP A 632 -11.73 -5.84 -19.49
N TYR A 633 -12.44 -6.71 -18.73
CA TYR A 633 -11.81 -7.61 -17.75
C TYR A 633 -10.89 -8.63 -18.45
N GLU A 634 -11.33 -9.24 -19.55
CA GLU A 634 -10.55 -10.19 -20.34
C GLU A 634 -9.26 -9.54 -20.85
N LYS A 635 -9.37 -8.34 -21.42
CA LYS A 635 -8.20 -7.56 -21.86
C LYS A 635 -7.22 -7.27 -20.71
N ARG A 636 -7.72 -6.85 -19.54
CA ARG A 636 -6.85 -6.61 -18.37
C ARG A 636 -6.21 -7.89 -17.84
N LEU A 637 -6.92 -8.99 -17.87
CA LEU A 637 -6.37 -10.29 -17.48
C LEU A 637 -5.26 -10.75 -18.44
N GLU A 638 -5.41 -10.52 -19.76
CA GLU A 638 -4.37 -10.80 -20.74
C GLU A 638 -3.11 -9.94 -20.51
N ILE A 639 -3.29 -8.64 -20.24
CA ILE A 639 -2.19 -7.74 -19.92
C ILE A 639 -1.48 -8.19 -18.63
N ALA A 640 -2.23 -8.54 -17.57
CA ALA A 640 -1.66 -9.04 -16.33
C ALA A 640 -0.88 -10.35 -16.52
N LYS A 641 -1.40 -11.28 -17.32
CA LYS A 641 -0.69 -12.53 -17.68
C LYS A 641 0.59 -12.25 -18.47
N PHE A 642 0.55 -11.35 -19.43
CA PHE A 642 1.73 -10.96 -20.21
C PHE A 642 2.79 -10.28 -19.33
N ASN A 643 2.38 -9.47 -18.36
CA ASN A 643 3.25 -8.77 -17.41
C ASN A 643 3.58 -9.61 -16.16
N ASN A 644 3.49 -10.95 -16.25
CA ASN A 644 3.86 -11.90 -15.20
C ASN A 644 2.85 -12.04 -14.04
N CYS A 645 1.54 -11.92 -14.32
CA CYS A 645 0.45 -12.27 -13.39
C CYS A 645 0.64 -11.67 -11.98
N ASP A 646 0.53 -10.35 -11.85
CA ASP A 646 0.61 -9.71 -10.54
C ASP A 646 -0.73 -9.83 -9.79
N GLU A 647 -0.75 -10.51 -8.62
CA GLU A 647 -1.95 -10.56 -7.76
C GLU A 647 -2.38 -9.17 -7.30
N ALA A 648 -1.44 -8.23 -7.14
CA ALA A 648 -1.77 -6.85 -6.83
C ALA A 648 -2.61 -6.22 -7.94
N ASP A 649 -2.24 -6.41 -9.20
CA ASP A 649 -3.03 -5.92 -10.35
C ASP A 649 -4.41 -6.60 -10.40
N LEU A 650 -4.46 -7.93 -10.26
CA LEU A 650 -5.73 -8.66 -10.21
C LEU A 650 -6.65 -8.14 -9.09
N MET A 651 -6.09 -7.86 -7.91
CA MET A 651 -6.82 -7.28 -6.79
C MET A 651 -7.40 -5.90 -7.14
N LEU A 652 -6.61 -5.03 -7.80
CA LEU A 652 -7.01 -3.65 -8.11
C LEU A 652 -8.10 -3.58 -9.19
N PHE A 653 -8.13 -4.50 -10.17
CA PHE A 653 -9.13 -4.44 -11.23
C PHE A 653 -10.32 -5.39 -11.07
N SER A 654 -10.29 -6.35 -10.15
CA SER A 654 -11.30 -7.43 -10.02
C SER A 654 -12.75 -6.96 -9.85
N ARG A 655 -12.96 -5.77 -9.30
CA ARG A 655 -14.30 -5.21 -9.01
C ARG A 655 -14.67 -3.97 -9.83
N VAL A 656 -13.80 -3.54 -10.73
CA VAL A 656 -14.00 -2.32 -11.54
C VAL A 656 -15.27 -2.42 -12.39
N GLY A 657 -15.55 -3.58 -13.00
CA GLY A 657 -16.73 -3.76 -13.84
C GLY A 657 -18.07 -3.61 -13.09
N TYR A 658 -18.13 -3.96 -11.80
CA TYR A 658 -19.33 -3.70 -11.01
C TYR A 658 -19.62 -2.21 -10.88
N TYR A 659 -18.57 -1.39 -10.68
CA TYR A 659 -18.72 0.06 -10.68
C TYR A 659 -19.09 0.60 -12.06
N GLY A 660 -18.56 0.00 -13.13
CA GLY A 660 -18.94 0.33 -14.50
C GLY A 660 -20.47 0.29 -14.68
N ILE A 661 -21.11 -0.77 -14.20
CA ILE A 661 -22.57 -0.90 -14.27
C ILE A 661 -23.27 -0.01 -13.24
N ASN A 662 -22.89 -0.10 -11.96
CA ASN A 662 -23.60 0.57 -10.89
C ASN A 662 -23.64 2.10 -11.06
N ILE A 663 -22.54 2.71 -11.52
CA ILE A 663 -22.46 4.17 -11.74
C ILE A 663 -23.22 4.59 -13.02
N THR A 664 -23.19 3.79 -14.09
CA THR A 664 -23.85 4.15 -15.35
C THR A 664 -25.34 3.83 -15.38
N ALA A 665 -25.78 2.78 -14.72
CA ALA A 665 -27.15 2.28 -14.82
C ALA A 665 -28.24 3.32 -14.51
N PRO A 666 -28.14 4.19 -13.49
CA PRO A 666 -29.16 5.22 -13.26
C PRO A 666 -29.31 6.19 -14.45
N PHE A 667 -28.21 6.63 -15.04
CA PHE A 667 -28.23 7.55 -16.17
C PHE A 667 -28.70 6.88 -17.47
N VAL A 668 -28.36 5.62 -17.65
CA VAL A 668 -28.84 4.83 -18.79
C VAL A 668 -30.35 4.62 -18.70
N ASP A 669 -30.87 4.28 -17.54
CA ASP A 669 -32.32 4.12 -17.32
C ASP A 669 -33.07 5.45 -17.55
N MET A 670 -32.48 6.61 -17.12
CA MET A 670 -33.02 7.95 -17.41
C MET A 670 -33.01 8.26 -18.91
N ARG A 671 -31.90 7.97 -19.61
CA ARG A 671 -31.78 8.20 -21.06
C ARG A 671 -32.83 7.44 -21.87
N HIS A 672 -33.10 6.20 -21.47
CA HIS A 672 -34.06 5.33 -22.17
C HIS A 672 -35.44 5.29 -21.50
N TRP A 673 -35.74 6.29 -20.66
CA TRP A 673 -36.98 6.29 -19.87
C TRP A 673 -38.25 6.23 -20.73
N GLU A 674 -38.34 7.07 -21.76
CA GLU A 674 -39.50 7.13 -22.67
C GLU A 674 -39.64 5.83 -23.48
N GLU A 675 -38.54 5.27 -24.00
CA GLU A 675 -38.55 3.96 -24.69
C GLU A 675 -39.12 2.88 -23.78
N ARG A 676 -38.70 2.82 -22.54
CA ARG A 676 -39.21 1.87 -21.55
C ARG A 676 -40.68 2.10 -21.21
N GLU A 677 -41.16 3.33 -21.05
CA GLU A 677 -42.58 3.61 -20.78
C GLU A 677 -43.44 3.16 -21.95
N GLN A 678 -42.97 3.27 -23.17
CA GLN A 678 -43.70 2.90 -24.37
C GLN A 678 -43.67 1.38 -24.65
N THR A 679 -42.54 0.70 -24.41
CA THR A 679 -42.30 -0.70 -24.83
C THR A 679 -42.20 -1.70 -23.67
N GLY A 680 -42.11 -1.21 -22.44
CA GLY A 680 -41.84 -2.02 -21.24
C GLY A 680 -40.37 -2.34 -20.99
N THR A 681 -39.48 -2.07 -21.96
CA THR A 681 -38.05 -2.30 -21.87
C THR A 681 -37.27 -1.32 -22.74
N TYR A 682 -35.95 -1.42 -22.77
CA TYR A 682 -35.07 -0.69 -23.70
C TYR A 682 -33.83 -1.50 -24.08
N VAL A 683 -33.06 -1.05 -25.07
CA VAL A 683 -31.84 -1.70 -25.50
C VAL A 683 -30.65 -0.76 -25.33
N THR A 684 -29.67 -1.18 -24.51
CA THR A 684 -28.42 -0.44 -24.33
C THR A 684 -27.54 -0.43 -25.59
N ASP A 685 -26.92 0.70 -25.89
CA ASP A 685 -26.17 0.94 -27.15
C ASP A 685 -24.66 1.19 -26.90
N GLU A 686 -23.93 1.63 -27.94
CA GLU A 686 -22.51 1.89 -27.85
C GLU A 686 -22.18 3.19 -27.07
N VAL A 687 -23.12 4.13 -27.00
CA VAL A 687 -22.95 5.35 -26.16
C VAL A 687 -22.97 4.95 -24.68
N ASP A 688 -23.89 4.05 -24.29
CA ASP A 688 -23.96 3.51 -22.95
C ASP A 688 -22.70 2.70 -22.59
N ALA A 689 -22.18 1.92 -23.56
CA ALA A 689 -20.92 1.19 -23.38
C ALA A 689 -19.72 2.13 -23.27
N ARG A 690 -19.69 3.25 -24.03
CA ARG A 690 -18.66 4.30 -23.90
C ARG A 690 -18.68 4.90 -22.49
N PHE A 691 -19.84 5.21 -21.97
CA PHE A 691 -19.99 5.74 -20.62
C PHE A 691 -19.49 4.73 -19.57
N CYS A 692 -19.88 3.46 -19.70
CA CYS A 692 -19.38 2.40 -18.83
C CYS A 692 -17.86 2.27 -18.86
N ARG A 693 -17.22 2.36 -20.05
CA ARG A 693 -15.76 2.36 -20.19
C ARG A 693 -15.09 3.53 -19.47
N LEU A 694 -15.65 4.74 -19.58
CA LEU A 694 -15.15 5.90 -18.85
C LEU A 694 -15.19 5.67 -17.33
N VAL A 695 -16.30 5.17 -16.81
CA VAL A 695 -16.44 4.88 -15.36
C VAL A 695 -15.42 3.83 -14.92
N MET A 696 -15.22 2.78 -15.73
CA MET A 696 -14.22 1.76 -15.43
C MET A 696 -12.80 2.31 -15.46
N ASP A 697 -12.46 3.23 -16.40
CA ASP A 697 -11.15 3.88 -16.42
C ASP A 697 -10.95 4.74 -15.16
N ILE A 698 -11.93 5.55 -14.78
CA ILE A 698 -11.89 6.36 -13.55
C ILE A 698 -11.65 5.46 -12.34
N GLN A 699 -12.46 4.43 -12.15
CA GLN A 699 -12.36 3.52 -11.02
C GLN A 699 -11.02 2.81 -10.97
N TYR A 700 -10.53 2.31 -12.10
CA TYR A 700 -9.27 1.56 -12.18
C TYR A 700 -8.06 2.44 -11.86
N ARG A 701 -7.97 3.64 -12.44
CA ARG A 701 -6.87 4.58 -12.15
C ARG A 701 -6.92 5.08 -10.71
N CYS A 702 -8.13 5.33 -10.17
CA CYS A 702 -8.29 5.69 -8.77
C CYS A 702 -7.86 4.55 -7.82
N GLN A 703 -8.13 3.28 -8.15
CA GLN A 703 -7.62 2.13 -7.39
C GLN A 703 -6.08 2.11 -7.36
N HIS A 704 -5.42 2.33 -8.49
CA HIS A 704 -3.96 2.44 -8.55
C HIS A 704 -3.42 3.64 -7.78
N HIS A 705 -4.07 4.81 -7.91
CA HIS A 705 -3.67 6.06 -7.25
C HIS A 705 -3.67 5.95 -5.72
N PHE A 706 -4.77 5.43 -5.15
CA PHE A 706 -4.93 5.39 -3.70
C PHE A 706 -4.37 4.11 -3.06
N PHE A 707 -4.52 2.98 -3.72
CA PHE A 707 -4.28 1.67 -3.12
C PHE A 707 -3.16 0.87 -3.81
N GLY A 708 -2.65 1.31 -4.96
CA GLY A 708 -1.62 0.59 -5.70
C GLY A 708 -0.37 0.31 -4.87
N ALA A 709 0.15 1.32 -4.18
CA ALA A 709 1.33 1.15 -3.32
C ALA A 709 1.09 0.17 -2.16
N LEU A 710 -0.12 0.16 -1.58
CA LEU A 710 -0.50 -0.78 -0.52
C LEU A 710 -0.63 -2.20 -1.06
N ALA A 711 -1.26 -2.37 -2.24
CA ALA A 711 -1.42 -3.67 -2.90
C ALA A 711 -0.07 -4.31 -3.23
N TYR A 712 0.83 -3.58 -3.90
CA TYR A 712 2.15 -4.07 -4.24
C TYR A 712 3.00 -4.39 -3.01
N ASN A 713 2.98 -3.52 -1.98
CA ASN A 713 3.72 -3.77 -0.75
C ASN A 713 3.17 -4.97 0.04
N PHE A 714 1.84 -5.17 0.04
CA PHE A 714 1.20 -6.30 0.70
C PHE A 714 1.64 -7.63 0.06
N HIS A 715 1.54 -7.74 -1.25
CA HIS A 715 1.95 -8.95 -1.97
C HIS A 715 3.46 -9.17 -1.95
N ASP A 716 4.28 -8.11 -2.03
CA ASP A 716 5.74 -8.22 -1.88
C ASP A 716 6.14 -8.74 -0.49
N ASN A 717 5.43 -8.32 0.57
CA ASN A 717 5.70 -8.81 1.94
C ASN A 717 5.26 -10.27 2.11
N GLN A 718 4.09 -10.65 1.60
CA GLN A 718 3.66 -12.06 1.59
C GLN A 718 4.66 -12.92 0.82
N ALA A 719 5.11 -12.45 -0.32
CA ALA A 719 6.10 -13.10 -1.14
C ALA A 719 7.43 -13.31 -0.40
N ARG A 720 7.91 -12.30 0.34
CA ARG A 720 9.12 -12.38 1.16
C ARG A 720 8.97 -13.31 2.36
N ASP A 721 7.82 -13.26 3.03
CA ASP A 721 7.54 -14.12 4.18
C ASP A 721 7.43 -15.58 3.77
N ALA A 722 6.79 -15.87 2.63
CA ALA A 722 6.74 -17.20 2.04
C ALA A 722 8.15 -17.70 1.66
N ALA A 723 8.98 -16.84 1.02
CA ALA A 723 10.36 -17.17 0.69
C ALA A 723 11.23 -17.39 1.96
N ALA A 724 11.07 -16.54 2.97
CA ALA A 724 11.78 -16.66 4.24
C ALA A 724 11.37 -17.95 4.98
N ASN A 725 10.08 -18.26 5.00
CA ASN A 725 9.57 -19.49 5.63
C ASN A 725 9.99 -20.76 4.87
N SER A 726 10.01 -20.74 3.54
CA SER A 726 10.49 -21.86 2.72
C SER A 726 11.99 -22.11 2.87
N THR A 727 12.80 -21.07 3.15
CA THR A 727 14.24 -21.19 3.35
C THR A 727 14.63 -21.59 4.78
N HIS A 728 13.82 -21.31 5.79
CA HIS A 728 14.15 -21.57 7.20
C HIS A 728 13.66 -22.91 7.73
N HIS A 729 12.61 -23.49 7.18
CA HIS A 729 12.01 -24.68 7.80
C HIS A 729 12.64 -26.01 7.38
N ASN A 730 13.38 -26.12 6.26
CA ASN A 730 13.44 -27.46 5.71
C ASN A 730 14.79 -28.13 5.51
N THR A 731 15.90 -27.46 5.33
CA THR A 731 17.14 -28.23 5.12
C THR A 731 17.77 -28.73 6.43
N ARG A 732 17.95 -27.85 7.39
CA ARG A 732 18.57 -28.21 8.67
C ARG A 732 17.55 -28.89 9.60
N PHE A 733 16.31 -28.36 9.68
CA PHE A 733 15.29 -28.90 10.56
C PHE A 733 14.87 -30.31 10.14
N ALA A 734 14.58 -30.55 8.86
CA ALA A 734 14.24 -31.87 8.33
C ALA A 734 15.41 -32.85 8.42
N GLN A 735 16.65 -32.42 8.22
CA GLN A 735 17.85 -33.26 8.42
C GLN A 735 18.04 -33.61 9.89
N CYS A 736 17.90 -32.65 10.81
CA CYS A 736 17.94 -32.91 12.23
C CYS A 736 16.81 -33.83 12.67
N PHE A 737 15.59 -33.64 12.17
CA PHE A 737 14.44 -34.50 12.43
C PHE A 737 14.72 -35.94 11.94
N LYS A 738 15.34 -36.13 10.79
CA LYS A 738 15.71 -37.44 10.25
C LYS A 738 16.72 -38.16 11.13
N LEU A 739 17.63 -37.42 11.77
CA LEU A 739 18.64 -37.94 12.68
C LEU A 739 18.09 -38.34 14.06
N LEU A 740 16.91 -37.84 14.45
CA LEU A 740 16.27 -38.24 15.69
C LEU A 740 15.96 -39.76 15.68
N PRO A 741 16.18 -40.49 16.80
CA PRO A 741 15.69 -41.85 16.95
C PRO A 741 14.16 -41.94 16.87
N GLU A 742 13.61 -43.14 16.62
CA GLU A 742 12.15 -43.36 16.64
C GLU A 742 11.51 -42.93 17.97
N LYS A 743 12.23 -43.18 19.08
CA LYS A 743 11.88 -42.68 20.42
C LYS A 743 13.03 -41.85 20.95
N PHE A 744 12.74 -40.61 21.35
CA PHE A 744 13.74 -39.64 21.77
C PHE A 744 13.30 -38.83 22.98
N THR A 745 14.29 -38.26 23.69
CA THR A 745 14.05 -37.36 24.82
C THR A 745 14.21 -35.90 24.42
N THR A 746 13.74 -34.98 25.28
CA THR A 746 13.95 -33.53 25.10
C THR A 746 15.44 -33.18 24.99
N GLU A 747 16.31 -33.90 25.71
CA GLU A 747 17.76 -33.70 25.68
C GLU A 747 18.36 -34.11 24.33
N GLN A 748 17.98 -35.28 23.81
CA GLN A 748 18.41 -35.76 22.50
C GLN A 748 17.89 -34.83 21.38
N PHE A 749 16.70 -34.28 21.54
CA PHE A 749 16.19 -33.28 20.61
C PHE A 749 17.05 -32.01 20.64
N ALA A 750 17.35 -31.48 21.84
CA ALA A 750 18.16 -30.29 22.00
C ALA A 750 19.60 -30.48 21.45
N GLU A 751 20.19 -31.65 21.66
CA GLU A 751 21.52 -31.99 21.17
C GLU A 751 21.57 -32.07 19.65
N ILE A 752 20.64 -32.81 19.01
CA ILE A 752 20.61 -32.99 17.54
C ILE A 752 20.30 -31.66 16.82
N PHE A 753 19.44 -30.81 17.43
CA PHE A 753 19.10 -29.52 16.89
C PHE A 753 20.08 -28.41 17.30
N ASN A 754 21.11 -28.72 18.07
CA ASN A 754 22.13 -27.82 18.58
C ASN A 754 21.51 -26.59 19.29
N LEU A 755 20.62 -26.84 20.24
CA LEU A 755 19.92 -25.81 21.02
C LEU A 755 20.68 -25.50 22.31
N GLU A 756 20.66 -24.24 22.74
CA GLU A 756 21.41 -23.77 23.93
C GLU A 756 20.95 -24.42 25.23
N ASN A 757 19.71 -24.90 25.31
CA ASN A 757 19.18 -25.63 26.46
C ASN A 757 17.94 -26.46 26.10
N ASN A 758 17.53 -27.36 26.98
CA ASN A 758 16.38 -28.26 26.77
C ASN A 758 15.03 -27.55 26.61
N ASN A 759 14.90 -26.32 27.08
CA ASN A 759 13.67 -25.54 26.95
C ASN A 759 13.57 -24.78 25.64
N ALA A 760 14.69 -24.54 24.94
CA ALA A 760 14.72 -23.79 23.69
C ALA A 760 13.95 -24.49 22.54
N GLY A 761 13.82 -25.84 22.62
CA GLY A 761 13.05 -26.63 21.64
C GLY A 761 11.55 -26.78 21.93
N SER A 762 11.05 -26.24 23.03
CA SER A 762 9.65 -26.48 23.47
C SER A 762 8.60 -26.06 22.44
N LYS A 763 8.82 -24.94 21.78
CA LYS A 763 7.95 -24.45 20.69
C LYS A 763 7.97 -25.40 19.48
N GLN A 764 9.14 -25.83 19.08
CA GLN A 764 9.33 -26.74 17.93
C GLN A 764 8.71 -28.11 18.20
N LEU A 765 8.87 -28.66 19.42
CA LEU A 765 8.21 -29.90 19.84
C LEU A 765 6.69 -29.76 19.87
N ALA A 766 6.15 -28.61 20.28
CA ALA A 766 4.72 -28.34 20.26
C ALA A 766 4.19 -28.33 18.82
N THR A 767 4.86 -27.64 17.89
CA THR A 767 4.53 -27.60 16.46
C THR A 767 4.56 -29.00 15.84
N LEU A 768 5.60 -29.81 16.11
CA LEU A 768 5.68 -31.16 15.60
C LEU A 768 4.58 -32.09 16.15
N ILE A 769 4.05 -31.83 17.35
CA ILE A 769 2.88 -32.55 17.90
C ILE A 769 1.59 -32.12 17.17
N GLU A 770 1.40 -30.80 16.93
CA GLU A 770 0.26 -30.26 16.19
C GLU A 770 0.22 -30.79 14.75
N GLU A 771 1.38 -30.86 14.08
CA GLU A 771 1.54 -31.41 12.73
C GLU A 771 1.45 -32.96 12.69
N LYS A 772 1.26 -33.61 13.84
CA LYS A 772 1.21 -35.08 13.97
C LYS A 772 2.48 -35.79 13.47
N ALA A 773 3.61 -35.09 13.48
CA ALA A 773 4.90 -35.66 13.14
C ALA A 773 5.50 -36.50 14.29
N ILE A 774 5.19 -36.11 15.52
CA ILE A 774 5.56 -36.82 16.75
C ILE A 774 4.38 -36.95 17.71
N LYS A 775 4.44 -37.90 18.61
CA LYS A 775 3.53 -37.94 19.77
C LYS A 775 4.33 -37.92 21.07
N ARG A 776 3.79 -37.30 22.10
CA ARG A 776 4.38 -37.33 23.46
C ARG A 776 3.94 -38.61 24.15
N THR A 777 4.89 -39.42 24.57
CA THR A 777 4.62 -40.70 25.27
C THR A 777 4.63 -40.53 26.80
N LYS A 778 5.58 -39.72 27.34
CA LYS A 778 5.66 -39.31 28.75
C LYS A 778 6.26 -37.92 28.85
N ARG A 779 6.34 -37.34 30.05
CA ARG A 779 6.99 -36.04 30.27
C ARG A 779 8.45 -36.10 29.79
N GLY A 780 8.79 -35.28 28.75
CA GLY A 780 10.12 -35.19 28.16
C GLY A 780 10.48 -36.36 27.23
N GLN A 781 9.55 -37.27 26.86
CA GLN A 781 9.75 -38.37 25.92
C GLN A 781 8.74 -38.33 24.76
N TYR A 782 9.25 -38.56 23.57
CA TYR A 782 8.50 -38.45 22.31
C TYR A 782 8.77 -39.65 21.41
N GLU A 783 7.84 -39.94 20.52
CA GLU A 783 7.94 -40.97 19.49
C GLU A 783 7.56 -40.38 18.12
N LYS A 784 8.37 -40.68 17.11
CA LYS A 784 8.09 -40.28 15.72
C LYS A 784 6.84 -40.99 15.20
N LEU A 785 6.00 -40.27 14.51
CA LEU A 785 4.84 -40.80 13.78
C LEU A 785 5.12 -40.84 12.27
N VAL A 786 6.10 -40.09 11.80
CA VAL A 786 6.54 -40.02 10.40
C VAL A 786 8.06 -40.19 10.33
N ALA A 787 8.57 -40.86 9.30
CA ALA A 787 10.02 -41.08 9.12
C ALA A 787 10.74 -39.78 8.69
N ASN A 788 10.07 -38.92 7.89
CA ASN A 788 10.57 -37.65 7.39
C ASN A 788 9.48 -36.60 7.55
N LEU A 789 9.88 -35.35 7.77
CA LEU A 789 8.99 -34.19 7.60
C LEU A 789 8.87 -33.93 6.09
N GLY A 790 7.66 -33.86 5.56
CA GLY A 790 7.36 -33.55 4.16
C GLY A 790 7.83 -32.19 3.73
#